data_b671c3b7ee7af2f9b50228abb3b1e185
#
_entry.id   b671c3b7ee7af2f9b50228abb3b1e185
#
_cell.length_a   1.000
_cell.length_b   1.000
_cell.length_c   1.000
_cell.angle_alpha   90.00
_cell.angle_beta   90.00
_cell.angle_gamma   90.00
#
_symmetry.space_group_name_H-M   'P 1'
#
loop_
_entity.id
_entity.type
_entity.pdbx_description
1 polymer ?
#
loop_
_entity_poly.entity_id
_entity_poly.type
_entity_poly.pdbx_seq_one_letter_code
_entity_poly.pdbx_strand_id
1 'polypeptide(L)'
;MLYLKQLNRICELNLRHSRRLSHAHQLKADVKHRQIDKVLIANRGEIACRVMRTAKKLGIRTVAVYSDADKNAVHVEMADEAFNIGPAPATQSYLNKSKILDVAKKSNSQAIHPGYGFLSENVEFCEQCTSEDIIFIGPPTSAIRDMGIKSTSKAIMSSAGVPIVKGYHGEEQSIEKLQAEAQRIGFPIMIKAVRGGGGKGMRIAMTQSEFLQQLESAKRESLKSFGDDNMLLEQYITDPRHVEVQPGLSEETRQALGEAAVRAARAVGYVGAGTVEFILHRVTHDFHFMEMNTRLQVEHPITEMITGTDLVEWQLRVAAGEPLPLSQEQIVRRGHAVECRVYAEEPGAGFLPRAGTLHRLVQPQPEEHVRVETGVRESQEVSVHYDPMIAKLVVWGRDRNEALAKTRAKLSEYQVAGLETNVNFLLRLSGNPAFVAGDVHTAFIPQHEEALFQRPSAARQSARALSAAIGHLLMTQKNNTANKSSKGIDVGPSAWRPNYQLKKTISLKLDDKEMKVTVEYIKLNEYRVQVDGGAWQQVEASLSGDARGVRLTTTVDGERRTVGLLAHQNQIHVYDEDGQTVAELPQADFRGGGAEVASTNSASSPTPGVLERILVSQGDKVVKGQPLFVVIAMKMEYVVRSTRDGVVASLAAVKPGDAVGKGAEVVLLEPEN
;
A
#
# COMPACT_ATOMS: atom_id res chain seq x y z
N MET A 1 -58.63 2.20 -24.71
CA MET A 1 -58.67 3.29 -23.69
C MET A 1 -57.57 3.16 -22.58
N LEU A 2 -56.99 2.02 -22.36
CA LEU A 2 -55.92 1.86 -21.39
C LEU A 2 -54.53 2.35 -21.90
N TYR A 3 -54.26 2.30 -23.18
CA TYR A 3 -53.01 2.72 -23.81
C TYR A 3 -52.77 4.23 -23.82
N LEU A 4 -53.83 5.01 -23.91
CA LEU A 4 -53.78 6.48 -23.87
C LEU A 4 -53.53 7.06 -22.44
N LYS A 5 -53.89 6.31 -21.38
CA LYS A 5 -53.59 6.69 -19.99
C LYS A 5 -52.16 6.47 -19.58
N GLN A 6 -51.45 5.49 -20.19
CA GLN A 6 -50.01 5.27 -19.95
C GLN A 6 -49.15 6.30 -20.69
N LEU A 7 -49.50 6.68 -21.91
CA LEU A 7 -48.81 7.75 -22.65
C LEU A 7 -48.89 9.13 -21.97
N ASN A 8 -50.07 9.49 -21.40
CA ASN A 8 -50.20 10.72 -20.65
C ASN A 8 -49.38 10.74 -19.33
N ARG A 9 -49.24 9.61 -18.64
CA ARG A 9 -48.37 9.51 -17.46
C ARG A 9 -46.89 9.62 -17.81
N ILE A 10 -46.46 9.09 -18.94
CA ILE A 10 -45.07 9.23 -19.42
C ILE A 10 -44.80 10.67 -19.89
N CYS A 11 -45.74 11.34 -20.53
CA CYS A 11 -45.61 12.77 -20.88
C CYS A 11 -45.59 13.68 -19.65
N GLU A 12 -46.41 13.41 -18.62
CA GLU A 12 -46.38 14.21 -17.36
C GLU A 12 -45.09 13.96 -16.54
N LEU A 13 -44.55 12.75 -16.54
CA LEU A 13 -43.26 12.47 -15.94
C LEU A 13 -42.10 13.16 -16.67
N ASN A 14 -42.13 13.19 -18.00
CA ASN A 14 -41.14 13.88 -18.81
C ASN A 14 -41.23 15.39 -18.68
N LEU A 15 -42.45 15.98 -18.57
CA LEU A 15 -42.65 17.40 -18.32
C LEU A 15 -42.23 17.84 -16.90
N ARG A 16 -42.40 16.97 -15.90
CA ARG A 16 -41.86 17.20 -14.55
C ARG A 16 -40.35 17.06 -14.48
N HIS A 17 -39.78 16.17 -15.27
CA HIS A 17 -38.31 16.04 -15.42
C HIS A 17 -37.70 17.25 -16.14
N SER A 18 -38.33 17.73 -17.21
CA SER A 18 -37.93 18.94 -17.96
C SER A 18 -37.98 20.21 -17.11
N ARG A 19 -39.03 20.38 -16.26
CA ARG A 19 -39.12 21.52 -15.32
C ARG A 19 -38.09 21.46 -14.18
N ARG A 20 -37.65 20.23 -13.73
CA ARG A 20 -36.56 20.09 -12.78
C ARG A 20 -35.19 20.32 -13.43
N LEU A 21 -35.03 20.00 -14.70
CA LEU A 21 -33.83 20.31 -15.48
C LEU A 21 -33.70 21.82 -15.75
N SER A 22 -34.82 22.58 -15.92
CA SER A 22 -34.75 24.02 -16.06
C SER A 22 -34.40 24.72 -14.73
N HIS A 23 -34.78 24.17 -13.57
CA HIS A 23 -34.33 24.65 -12.26
C HIS A 23 -32.85 24.35 -11.99
N ALA A 24 -32.35 23.17 -12.45
CA ALA A 24 -30.92 22.84 -12.40
C ALA A 24 -30.09 23.73 -13.37
N HIS A 25 -30.69 24.20 -14.45
CA HIS A 25 -30.06 25.19 -15.36
C HIS A 25 -30.03 26.60 -14.77
N GLN A 26 -30.99 26.98 -13.93
CA GLN A 26 -31.01 28.29 -13.25
C GLN A 26 -29.99 28.36 -12.08
N LEU A 27 -29.63 27.20 -11.48
CA LEU A 27 -28.53 27.13 -10.49
C LEU A 27 -27.12 27.18 -11.12
N LYS A 28 -27.03 27.18 -12.46
CA LYS A 28 -25.76 27.33 -13.20
C LYS A 28 -25.29 28.77 -13.39
N ALA A 29 -26.06 29.76 -12.94
CA ALA A 29 -25.85 31.17 -13.32
C ALA A 29 -24.77 31.90 -12.51
N ASP A 30 -24.18 31.32 -11.43
CA ASP A 30 -23.26 32.05 -10.54
C ASP A 30 -21.95 31.33 -10.16
N VAL A 31 -21.54 30.25 -10.86
CA VAL A 31 -20.21 29.70 -10.65
C VAL A 31 -19.21 30.60 -11.38
N LYS A 32 -18.59 31.56 -10.66
CA LYS A 32 -17.48 32.35 -11.20
C LYS A 32 -16.37 31.41 -11.68
N HIS A 33 -16.12 31.39 -12.99
CA HIS A 33 -14.94 30.75 -13.53
C HIS A 33 -13.70 31.43 -12.93
N ARG A 34 -12.86 30.67 -12.25
CA ARG A 34 -11.62 31.13 -11.62
C ARG A 34 -10.44 30.45 -12.29
N GLN A 35 -9.58 31.22 -12.93
CA GLN A 35 -8.40 30.68 -13.54
C GLN A 35 -7.43 30.16 -12.47
N ILE A 36 -6.88 28.98 -12.71
CA ILE A 36 -5.85 28.35 -11.87
C ILE A 36 -4.56 28.27 -12.68
N ASP A 37 -3.66 29.22 -12.45
CA ASP A 37 -2.32 29.25 -13.10
C ASP A 37 -1.27 28.53 -12.28
N LYS A 38 -1.49 28.39 -10.96
CA LYS A 38 -0.56 27.77 -10.04
C LYS A 38 -1.30 27.01 -8.94
N VAL A 39 -0.92 25.77 -8.71
CA VAL A 39 -1.49 24.89 -7.69
C VAL A 39 -0.42 24.44 -6.69
N LEU A 40 -0.71 24.57 -5.39
CA LEU A 40 0.08 23.97 -4.34
C LEU A 40 -0.44 22.54 -4.10
N ILE A 41 0.46 21.57 -4.07
CA ILE A 41 0.14 20.18 -3.75
C ILE A 41 0.47 19.93 -2.28
N ALA A 42 -0.56 19.88 -1.42
CA ALA A 42 -0.44 19.66 0.02
C ALA A 42 -0.29 18.17 0.35
N ASN A 43 0.63 17.50 -0.32
CA ASN A 43 0.88 16.07 -0.19
C ASN A 43 2.31 15.73 -0.63
N ARG A 44 2.67 14.43 -0.58
CA ARG A 44 3.99 13.90 -0.88
C ARG A 44 3.92 12.62 -1.72
N GLY A 45 5.09 12.11 -2.09
CA GLY A 45 5.21 10.78 -2.69
C GLY A 45 4.54 10.66 -4.06
N GLU A 46 3.97 9.50 -4.33
CA GLU A 46 3.42 9.19 -5.66
C GLU A 46 2.25 10.09 -6.04
N ILE A 47 1.35 10.42 -5.09
CA ILE A 47 0.17 11.25 -5.38
C ILE A 47 0.57 12.69 -5.72
N ALA A 48 1.58 13.25 -5.07
CA ALA A 48 2.09 14.56 -5.43
C ALA A 48 2.66 14.55 -6.86
N CYS A 49 3.47 13.54 -7.20
CA CYS A 49 3.97 13.34 -8.56
C CYS A 49 2.83 13.17 -9.59
N ARG A 50 1.78 12.41 -9.21
CA ARG A 50 0.60 12.17 -10.05
C ARG A 50 -0.15 13.46 -10.36
N VAL A 51 -0.42 14.28 -9.37
CA VAL A 51 -1.09 15.58 -9.54
C VAL A 51 -0.24 16.52 -10.39
N MET A 52 1.08 16.61 -10.13
CA MET A 52 1.99 17.46 -10.89
C MET A 52 2.05 17.09 -12.37
N ARG A 53 2.04 15.79 -12.71
CA ARG A 53 2.01 15.35 -14.12
C ARG A 53 0.80 15.90 -14.87
N THR A 54 -0.37 15.83 -14.26
CA THR A 54 -1.60 16.36 -14.89
C THR A 54 -1.62 17.90 -14.90
N ALA A 55 -1.25 18.55 -13.80
CA ALA A 55 -1.17 20.01 -13.74
C ALA A 55 -0.25 20.55 -14.85
N LYS A 56 0.92 19.96 -15.04
CA LYS A 56 1.86 20.33 -16.11
C LYS A 56 1.31 20.11 -17.52
N LYS A 57 0.57 19.03 -17.76
CA LYS A 57 -0.14 18.81 -19.04
C LYS A 57 -1.16 19.92 -19.35
N LEU A 58 -1.76 20.50 -18.32
CA LEU A 58 -2.73 21.58 -18.42
C LEU A 58 -2.07 22.97 -18.44
N GLY A 59 -0.73 23.06 -18.38
CA GLY A 59 0.00 24.32 -18.30
C GLY A 59 -0.06 25.02 -16.95
N ILE A 60 -0.51 24.32 -15.89
CA ILE A 60 -0.61 24.84 -14.52
C ILE A 60 0.72 24.62 -13.80
N ARG A 61 1.30 25.68 -13.26
CA ARG A 61 2.53 25.62 -12.44
C ARG A 61 2.26 24.92 -11.11
N THR A 62 3.29 24.24 -10.60
CA THR A 62 3.18 23.37 -9.44
C THR A 62 4.08 23.80 -8.30
N VAL A 63 3.53 23.82 -7.09
CA VAL A 63 4.27 24.11 -5.86
C VAL A 63 4.25 22.87 -4.98
N ALA A 64 5.41 22.35 -4.64
CA ALA A 64 5.56 21.26 -3.67
C ALA A 64 5.80 21.79 -2.26
N VAL A 65 5.32 21.04 -1.28
CA VAL A 65 5.76 21.16 0.11
C VAL A 65 6.49 19.89 0.52
N TYR A 66 7.50 20.03 1.40
CA TYR A 66 8.27 18.87 1.85
C TYR A 66 8.78 19.03 3.28
N SER A 67 8.81 17.93 4.02
CA SER A 67 9.49 17.86 5.32
C SER A 67 10.99 17.62 5.15
N ASP A 68 11.76 17.76 6.23
CA ASP A 68 13.20 17.51 6.20
C ASP A 68 13.56 16.12 5.68
N ALA A 69 12.73 15.09 5.97
CA ALA A 69 12.93 13.73 5.47
C ALA A 69 12.70 13.61 3.95
N ASP A 70 11.91 14.49 3.35
CA ASP A 70 11.57 14.45 1.94
C ASP A 70 12.37 15.41 1.06
N LYS A 71 13.40 16.06 1.60
CA LYS A 71 14.19 17.09 0.90
C LYS A 71 14.65 16.66 -0.49
N ASN A 72 15.02 15.41 -0.67
CA ASN A 72 15.50 14.84 -1.93
C ASN A 72 14.45 13.95 -2.63
N ALA A 73 13.17 14.07 -2.25
CA ALA A 73 12.11 13.24 -2.83
C ALA A 73 11.76 13.66 -4.26
N VAL A 74 11.28 12.70 -5.06
CA VAL A 74 10.96 12.89 -6.48
C VAL A 74 9.98 14.05 -6.71
N HIS A 75 8.95 14.19 -5.86
CA HIS A 75 7.96 15.25 -6.00
C HIS A 75 8.54 16.66 -5.79
N VAL A 76 9.61 16.79 -4.98
CA VAL A 76 10.31 18.06 -4.75
C VAL A 76 11.05 18.51 -6.00
N GLU A 77 11.77 17.60 -6.64
CA GLU A 77 12.49 17.87 -7.89
C GLU A 77 11.56 18.10 -9.08
N MET A 78 10.39 17.45 -9.04
CA MET A 78 9.42 17.51 -10.14
C MET A 78 8.64 18.83 -10.16
N ALA A 79 8.49 19.51 -9.02
CA ALA A 79 7.73 20.75 -8.90
C ALA A 79 8.46 21.94 -9.53
N ASP A 80 7.72 22.98 -9.93
CA ASP A 80 8.29 24.23 -10.40
C ASP A 80 8.85 25.08 -9.24
N GLU A 81 8.22 24.99 -8.07
CA GLU A 81 8.69 25.60 -6.80
C GLU A 81 8.51 24.59 -5.67
N ALA A 82 9.39 24.63 -4.66
CA ALA A 82 9.30 23.73 -3.51
C ALA A 82 9.67 24.45 -2.20
N PHE A 83 8.90 24.18 -1.14
CA PHE A 83 9.06 24.81 0.16
C PHE A 83 9.19 23.79 1.29
N ASN A 84 10.20 23.97 2.13
CA ASN A 84 10.33 23.19 3.35
C ASN A 84 9.27 23.62 4.38
N ILE A 85 8.57 22.66 4.96
CA ILE A 85 7.52 22.86 5.96
C ILE A 85 7.90 22.32 7.35
N GLY A 86 9.17 21.92 7.55
CA GLY A 86 9.72 21.54 8.85
C GLY A 86 10.04 20.06 9.00
N PRO A 87 10.15 19.58 10.27
CA PRO A 87 10.67 18.26 10.56
C PRO A 87 9.78 17.13 10.09
N ALA A 88 10.33 15.90 10.07
CA ALA A 88 9.70 14.71 9.52
C ALA A 88 8.32 14.34 10.12
N PRO A 89 8.04 14.47 11.44
CA PRO A 89 6.72 14.14 11.98
C PRO A 89 5.60 14.90 11.26
N ALA A 90 4.58 14.17 10.77
CA ALA A 90 3.51 14.74 9.96
C ALA A 90 2.75 15.87 10.68
N THR A 91 2.57 15.80 12.00
CA THR A 91 1.93 16.84 12.83
C THR A 91 2.67 18.17 12.82
N GLN A 92 3.98 18.15 12.59
CA GLN A 92 4.83 19.33 12.53
C GLN A 92 5.09 19.82 11.09
N SER A 93 4.65 19.05 10.09
CA SER A 93 4.86 19.31 8.66
C SER A 93 3.54 19.22 7.86
N TYR A 94 3.24 18.09 7.24
CA TYR A 94 2.11 17.90 6.30
C TYR A 94 0.71 18.07 6.94
N LEU A 95 0.58 17.97 8.25
CA LEU A 95 -0.67 18.24 9.00
C LEU A 95 -0.69 19.67 9.60
N ASN A 96 0.36 20.46 9.42
CA ASN A 96 0.40 21.83 9.90
C ASN A 96 -0.28 22.77 8.91
N LYS A 97 -1.57 23.03 9.17
CA LYS A 97 -2.45 23.84 8.34
C LYS A 97 -1.88 25.24 8.06
N SER A 98 -1.39 25.92 9.11
CA SER A 98 -0.86 27.29 8.99
C SER A 98 0.33 27.36 8.06
N LYS A 99 1.29 26.43 8.17
CA LYS A 99 2.48 26.41 7.29
C LYS A 99 2.09 26.18 5.83
N ILE A 100 1.13 25.28 5.57
CA ILE A 100 0.67 25.01 4.19
C ILE A 100 0.01 26.27 3.59
N LEU A 101 -0.84 26.96 4.35
CA LEU A 101 -1.48 28.22 3.91
C LEU A 101 -0.46 29.34 3.71
N ASP A 102 0.54 29.48 4.60
CA ASP A 102 1.62 30.45 4.45
C ASP A 102 2.42 30.23 3.16
N VAL A 103 2.70 28.96 2.82
CA VAL A 103 3.36 28.62 1.55
C VAL A 103 2.46 28.96 0.36
N ALA A 104 1.15 28.66 0.41
CA ALA A 104 0.22 28.99 -0.66
C ALA A 104 0.18 30.50 -0.94
N LYS A 105 0.14 31.33 0.13
CA LYS A 105 0.20 32.81 0.04
C LYS A 105 1.56 33.26 -0.52
N LYS A 106 2.69 32.78 0.01
CA LYS A 106 4.04 33.15 -0.44
C LYS A 106 4.29 32.82 -1.90
N SER A 107 3.78 31.67 -2.36
CA SER A 107 3.93 31.23 -3.74
C SER A 107 2.88 31.84 -4.70
N ASN A 108 1.91 32.62 -4.18
CA ASN A 108 0.76 33.09 -4.94
C ASN A 108 -0.01 31.97 -5.66
N SER A 109 -0.22 30.82 -4.97
CA SER A 109 -1.00 29.72 -5.50
C SER A 109 -2.50 30.02 -5.38
N GLN A 110 -3.25 29.91 -6.47
CA GLN A 110 -4.69 30.13 -6.48
C GLN A 110 -5.46 28.96 -5.87
N ALA A 111 -4.88 27.76 -5.89
CA ALA A 111 -5.53 26.54 -5.43
C ALA A 111 -4.59 25.64 -4.66
N ILE A 112 -5.16 24.81 -3.78
CA ILE A 112 -4.47 23.75 -3.06
C ILE A 112 -5.12 22.42 -3.43
N HIS A 113 -4.28 21.47 -3.92
CA HIS A 113 -4.68 20.08 -4.14
C HIS A 113 -4.21 19.23 -2.96
N PRO A 114 -5.10 18.69 -2.12
CA PRO A 114 -4.72 17.95 -0.93
C PRO A 114 -4.31 16.50 -1.22
N GLY A 115 -4.57 15.96 -2.41
CA GLY A 115 -4.39 14.54 -2.73
C GLY A 115 -5.33 13.65 -1.92
N TYR A 116 -4.78 12.65 -1.23
CA TYR A 116 -5.47 11.81 -0.26
C TYR A 116 -4.66 11.71 1.05
N GLY A 117 -5.33 11.40 2.16
CA GLY A 117 -4.74 11.43 3.51
C GLY A 117 -4.38 12.86 3.96
N PHE A 118 -3.55 13.01 4.97
CA PHE A 118 -3.15 14.29 5.57
C PHE A 118 -4.33 15.27 5.78
N LEU A 119 -4.37 16.36 5.01
CA LEU A 119 -5.38 17.42 5.14
C LEU A 119 -6.56 17.26 4.16
N SER A 120 -6.64 16.19 3.37
CA SER A 120 -7.65 16.03 2.31
C SER A 120 -9.10 15.98 2.83
N GLU A 121 -9.30 15.50 4.06
CA GLU A 121 -10.60 15.39 4.71
C GLU A 121 -10.68 16.24 5.98
N ASN A 122 -9.86 17.31 6.06
CA ASN A 122 -9.82 18.19 7.21
C ASN A 122 -10.76 19.40 7.01
N VAL A 123 -11.85 19.41 7.81
CA VAL A 123 -12.89 20.43 7.77
C VAL A 123 -12.32 21.84 7.98
N GLU A 124 -11.53 22.04 9.05
CA GLU A 124 -10.98 23.34 9.42
C GLU A 124 -10.01 23.87 8.34
N PHE A 125 -9.22 22.97 7.73
CA PHE A 125 -8.31 23.37 6.65
C PHE A 125 -9.07 23.84 5.40
N CYS A 126 -10.15 23.15 5.04
CA CYS A 126 -11.01 23.56 3.94
C CYS A 126 -11.66 24.94 4.21
N GLU A 127 -12.13 25.17 5.45
CA GLU A 127 -12.67 26.47 5.88
C GLU A 127 -11.62 27.58 5.81
N GLN A 128 -10.41 27.31 6.30
CA GLN A 128 -9.29 28.26 6.24
C GLN A 128 -8.89 28.60 4.80
N CYS A 129 -8.83 27.63 3.90
CA CYS A 129 -8.59 27.89 2.47
C CYS A 129 -9.64 28.86 1.92
N THR A 130 -10.92 28.59 2.18
CA THR A 130 -12.04 29.42 1.70
C THR A 130 -11.99 30.83 2.26
N SER A 131 -11.67 31.00 3.56
CA SER A 131 -11.58 32.33 4.21
C SER A 131 -10.42 33.16 3.66
N GLU A 132 -9.38 32.53 3.13
CA GLU A 132 -8.20 33.17 2.54
C GLU A 132 -8.29 33.30 1.00
N ASP A 133 -9.49 33.07 0.43
CA ASP A 133 -9.75 33.09 -1.03
C ASP A 133 -8.90 32.13 -1.84
N ILE A 134 -8.44 31.03 -1.22
CA ILE A 134 -7.68 29.94 -1.87
C ILE A 134 -8.65 28.82 -2.20
N ILE A 135 -8.65 28.34 -3.46
CA ILE A 135 -9.49 27.24 -3.90
C ILE A 135 -9.00 25.93 -3.27
N PHE A 136 -9.81 25.29 -2.43
CA PHE A 136 -9.58 23.92 -1.99
C PHE A 136 -10.09 22.97 -3.08
N ILE A 137 -9.19 22.17 -3.71
CA ILE A 137 -9.56 21.22 -4.76
C ILE A 137 -10.10 19.94 -4.11
N GLY A 138 -11.39 19.95 -3.85
CA GLY A 138 -12.13 18.91 -3.14
C GLY A 138 -13.59 19.28 -2.95
N PRO A 139 -14.32 18.51 -2.13
CA PRO A 139 -15.73 18.78 -1.83
C PRO A 139 -15.90 19.99 -0.88
N PRO A 140 -17.14 20.52 -0.78
CA PRO A 140 -17.44 21.58 0.16
C PRO A 140 -17.28 21.10 1.61
N THR A 141 -16.99 22.03 2.51
CA THR A 141 -16.75 21.76 3.94
C THR A 141 -17.90 20.99 4.62
N SER A 142 -19.16 21.29 4.23
CA SER A 142 -20.33 20.57 4.72
C SER A 142 -20.25 19.07 4.40
N ALA A 143 -19.91 18.71 3.16
CA ALA A 143 -19.79 17.32 2.75
C ALA A 143 -18.68 16.58 3.51
N ILE A 144 -17.52 17.24 3.73
CA ILE A 144 -16.43 16.66 4.53
C ILE A 144 -16.91 16.41 5.96
N ARG A 145 -17.56 17.38 6.57
CA ARG A 145 -18.06 17.30 7.95
C ARG A 145 -19.11 16.20 8.10
N ASP A 146 -20.11 16.19 7.23
CA ASP A 146 -21.27 15.31 7.33
C ASP A 146 -20.88 13.84 7.06
N MET A 147 -19.93 13.61 6.14
CA MET A 147 -19.45 12.27 5.83
C MET A 147 -18.36 11.78 6.78
N GLY A 148 -17.66 12.67 7.46
CA GLY A 148 -16.62 12.33 8.44
C GLY A 148 -17.16 11.72 9.74
N ILE A 149 -18.45 11.83 10.02
CA ILE A 149 -19.11 11.26 11.21
C ILE A 149 -20.02 10.11 10.77
N LYS A 150 -19.67 8.86 11.15
CA LYS A 150 -20.37 7.66 10.65
C LYS A 150 -21.87 7.64 10.98
N SER A 151 -22.30 8.11 12.16
CA SER A 151 -23.71 8.18 12.53
C SER A 151 -24.46 9.18 11.65
N THR A 152 -23.91 10.37 11.47
CA THR A 152 -24.50 11.44 10.63
C THR A 152 -24.58 10.99 9.17
N SER A 153 -23.48 10.43 8.63
CA SER A 153 -23.45 9.97 7.24
C SER A 153 -24.52 8.92 6.98
N LYS A 154 -24.70 7.95 7.88
CA LYS A 154 -25.74 6.91 7.74
C LYS A 154 -27.16 7.46 7.85
N ALA A 155 -27.40 8.41 8.71
CA ALA A 155 -28.72 9.09 8.80
C ALA A 155 -29.04 9.81 7.49
N ILE A 156 -28.09 10.56 6.92
CA ILE A 156 -28.25 11.25 5.64
C ILE A 156 -28.50 10.25 4.51
N MET A 157 -27.69 9.16 4.44
CA MET A 157 -27.82 8.14 3.42
C MET A 157 -29.15 7.41 3.47
N SER A 158 -29.60 7.06 4.68
CA SER A 158 -30.92 6.46 4.89
C SER A 158 -32.05 7.36 4.40
N SER A 159 -31.98 8.65 4.74
CA SER A 159 -32.97 9.65 4.29
C SER A 159 -32.95 9.86 2.77
N ALA A 160 -31.80 9.67 2.13
CA ALA A 160 -31.64 9.74 0.68
C ALA A 160 -32.03 8.44 -0.05
N GLY A 161 -32.53 7.43 0.67
CA GLY A 161 -32.90 6.13 0.09
C GLY A 161 -31.71 5.30 -0.38
N VAL A 162 -30.52 5.53 0.19
CA VAL A 162 -29.34 4.69 -0.03
C VAL A 162 -29.39 3.52 0.95
N PRO A 163 -29.28 2.26 0.51
CA PRO A 163 -29.29 1.11 1.41
C PRO A 163 -28.16 1.20 2.45
N ILE A 164 -28.48 1.09 3.73
CA ILE A 164 -27.50 1.04 4.83
C ILE A 164 -27.55 -0.31 5.53
N VAL A 165 -26.45 -0.73 6.16
CA VAL A 165 -26.43 -1.92 7.00
C VAL A 165 -27.40 -1.73 8.17
N LYS A 166 -28.22 -2.76 8.48
CA LYS A 166 -29.11 -2.76 9.62
C LYS A 166 -28.31 -2.54 10.90
N GLY A 167 -28.69 -1.52 11.68
CA GLY A 167 -27.88 -1.17 12.83
C GLY A 167 -28.55 -0.22 13.80
N TYR A 168 -27.75 0.24 14.77
CA TYR A 168 -28.07 1.30 15.71
C TYR A 168 -27.02 2.41 15.63
N HIS A 169 -27.49 3.62 15.37
CA HIS A 169 -26.66 4.83 15.14
C HIS A 169 -27.14 6.00 16.03
N GLY A 170 -27.89 5.70 17.10
CA GLY A 170 -28.49 6.71 17.97
C GLY A 170 -27.53 7.33 18.97
N GLU A 171 -27.94 8.43 19.57
CA GLU A 171 -27.16 9.20 20.55
C GLU A 171 -27.11 8.55 21.93
N GLU A 172 -28.09 7.72 22.29
CA GLU A 172 -28.13 7.05 23.58
C GLU A 172 -27.10 5.94 23.64
N GLN A 173 -26.10 6.07 24.53
CA GLN A 173 -24.89 5.23 24.60
C GLN A 173 -24.83 4.41 25.91
N SER A 174 -25.95 4.31 26.64
CA SER A 174 -26.04 3.43 27.86
C SER A 174 -25.80 1.97 27.47
N ILE A 175 -25.16 1.21 28.37
CA ILE A 175 -24.85 -0.20 28.11
C ILE A 175 -26.16 -1.00 27.91
N GLU A 176 -27.21 -0.70 28.68
CA GLU A 176 -28.51 -1.32 28.61
C GLU A 176 -29.15 -1.09 27.22
N LYS A 177 -29.08 0.14 26.74
CA LYS A 177 -29.60 0.49 25.39
C LYS A 177 -28.82 -0.24 24.31
N LEU A 178 -27.51 -0.22 24.35
CA LEU A 178 -26.67 -0.90 23.35
C LEU A 178 -26.88 -2.42 23.36
N GLN A 179 -27.09 -3.04 24.53
CA GLN A 179 -27.45 -4.45 24.65
C GLN A 179 -28.82 -4.77 24.03
N ALA A 180 -29.82 -3.96 24.33
CA ALA A 180 -31.18 -4.13 23.78
C ALA A 180 -31.16 -4.00 22.25
N GLU A 181 -30.43 -3.03 21.73
CA GLU A 181 -30.26 -2.84 20.27
C GLU A 181 -29.48 -3.99 19.64
N ALA A 182 -28.44 -4.51 20.31
CA ALA A 182 -27.71 -5.66 19.84
C ALA A 182 -28.61 -6.90 19.69
N GLN A 183 -29.49 -7.13 20.67
CA GLN A 183 -30.47 -8.22 20.58
C GLN A 183 -31.49 -7.99 19.44
N ARG A 184 -31.94 -6.75 19.22
CA ARG A 184 -32.86 -6.40 18.13
C ARG A 184 -32.23 -6.59 16.76
N ILE A 185 -30.94 -6.26 16.60
CA ILE A 185 -30.18 -6.41 15.33
C ILE A 185 -29.97 -7.90 15.05
N GLY A 186 -29.58 -8.68 16.06
CA GLY A 186 -29.20 -10.10 15.99
C GLY A 186 -27.69 -10.29 15.81
N PHE A 187 -27.18 -11.40 16.31
CA PHE A 187 -25.76 -11.75 16.21
C PHE A 187 -25.46 -12.55 14.94
N PRO A 188 -24.24 -12.44 14.36
CA PRO A 188 -23.12 -11.66 14.85
C PRO A 188 -23.24 -10.14 14.56
N ILE A 189 -22.58 -9.32 15.41
CA ILE A 189 -22.63 -7.86 15.37
C ILE A 189 -21.23 -7.28 15.23
N MET A 190 -21.12 -6.23 14.40
CA MET A 190 -19.97 -5.36 14.32
C MET A 190 -20.18 -4.12 15.21
N ILE A 191 -19.30 -3.93 16.17
CA ILE A 191 -19.21 -2.74 17.03
C ILE A 191 -18.17 -1.81 16.40
N LYS A 192 -18.51 -0.53 16.19
CA LYS A 192 -17.61 0.45 15.56
C LYS A 192 -17.64 1.76 16.32
N ALA A 193 -16.47 2.42 16.43
CA ALA A 193 -16.40 3.80 16.90
C ALA A 193 -17.13 4.75 15.93
N VAL A 194 -17.89 5.70 16.47
CA VAL A 194 -18.59 6.75 15.68
C VAL A 194 -17.58 7.63 14.96
N ARG A 195 -16.50 8.03 15.66
CA ARG A 195 -15.39 8.79 15.10
C ARG A 195 -14.19 7.89 14.87
N GLY A 196 -13.48 8.11 13.77
CA GLY A 196 -12.22 7.44 13.48
C GLY A 196 -12.23 6.59 12.21
N GLY A 197 -11.06 6.07 11.87
CA GLY A 197 -10.79 5.28 10.67
C GLY A 197 -9.71 4.22 10.91
N GLY A 198 -9.33 3.49 9.85
CA GLY A 198 -8.26 2.50 9.92
C GLY A 198 -8.55 1.28 10.79
N GLY A 199 -9.83 0.96 11.05
CA GLY A 199 -10.23 -0.23 11.80
C GLY A 199 -10.07 -0.13 13.33
N LYS A 200 -9.57 0.97 13.88
CA LYS A 200 -9.46 1.19 15.32
C LYS A 200 -10.85 1.37 15.95
N GLY A 201 -11.04 0.79 17.16
CA GLY A 201 -12.34 0.80 17.84
C GLY A 201 -13.38 -0.08 17.14
N MET A 202 -12.97 -1.07 16.36
CA MET A 202 -13.86 -2.05 15.73
C MET A 202 -13.70 -3.42 16.39
N ARG A 203 -14.85 -4.06 16.73
CA ARG A 203 -14.90 -5.41 17.28
C ARG A 203 -16.09 -6.18 16.70
N ILE A 204 -15.92 -7.48 16.59
CA ILE A 204 -16.99 -8.39 16.22
C ILE A 204 -17.41 -9.14 17.49
N ALA A 205 -18.70 -9.14 17.81
CA ALA A 205 -19.28 -10.04 18.80
C ALA A 205 -20.06 -11.13 18.07
N MET A 206 -19.58 -12.36 18.14
CA MET A 206 -20.22 -13.50 17.50
C MET A 206 -21.48 -13.93 18.22
N THR A 207 -21.49 -13.76 19.55
CA THR A 207 -22.57 -14.19 20.44
C THR A 207 -22.92 -13.08 21.43
N GLN A 208 -24.10 -13.20 22.03
CA GLN A 208 -24.56 -12.27 23.08
C GLN A 208 -23.63 -12.29 24.32
N SER A 209 -23.05 -13.43 24.65
CA SER A 209 -22.14 -13.55 25.79
C SER A 209 -20.84 -12.78 25.64
N GLU A 210 -20.37 -12.62 24.40
CA GLU A 210 -19.14 -11.88 24.09
C GLU A 210 -19.36 -10.36 23.99
N PHE A 211 -20.61 -9.93 23.79
CA PHE A 211 -20.93 -8.56 23.39
C PHE A 211 -20.36 -7.51 24.37
N LEU A 212 -20.58 -7.66 25.65
CA LEU A 212 -20.12 -6.70 26.66
C LEU A 212 -18.59 -6.55 26.68
N GLN A 213 -17.88 -7.67 26.65
CA GLN A 213 -16.42 -7.66 26.64
C GLN A 213 -15.88 -6.96 25.38
N GLN A 214 -16.47 -7.24 24.22
CA GLN A 214 -16.08 -6.60 22.95
C GLN A 214 -16.44 -5.12 22.93
N LEU A 215 -17.60 -4.74 23.46
CA LEU A 215 -18.04 -3.35 23.56
C LEU A 215 -17.08 -2.52 24.43
N GLU A 216 -16.75 -3.01 25.63
CA GLU A 216 -15.80 -2.32 26.51
C GLU A 216 -14.42 -2.20 25.89
N SER A 217 -13.94 -3.24 25.21
CA SER A 217 -12.68 -3.22 24.50
C SER A 217 -12.68 -2.16 23.39
N ALA A 218 -13.76 -2.08 22.60
CA ALA A 218 -13.91 -1.09 21.55
C ALA A 218 -13.98 0.34 22.12
N LYS A 219 -14.75 0.57 23.18
CA LYS A 219 -14.85 1.87 23.86
C LYS A 219 -13.51 2.35 24.38
N ARG A 220 -12.74 1.51 25.08
CA ARG A 220 -11.40 1.86 25.59
C ARG A 220 -10.43 2.24 24.47
N GLU A 221 -10.43 1.49 23.37
CA GLU A 221 -9.57 1.80 22.23
C GLU A 221 -9.99 3.10 21.53
N SER A 222 -11.28 3.32 21.39
CA SER A 222 -11.83 4.52 20.74
C SER A 222 -11.53 5.77 21.57
N LEU A 223 -11.79 5.73 22.88
CA LEU A 223 -11.49 6.84 23.77
C LEU A 223 -10.00 7.22 23.72
N LYS A 224 -9.13 6.22 23.73
CA LYS A 224 -7.67 6.43 23.66
C LYS A 224 -7.23 6.98 22.32
N SER A 225 -7.81 6.52 21.21
CA SER A 225 -7.37 6.86 19.85
C SER A 225 -8.00 8.14 19.30
N PHE A 226 -9.23 8.43 19.70
CA PHE A 226 -10.06 9.48 19.10
C PHE A 226 -10.66 10.46 20.11
N GLY A 227 -10.50 10.20 21.42
CA GLY A 227 -11.09 11.04 22.48
C GLY A 227 -12.63 10.91 22.59
N ASP A 228 -13.22 9.88 21.97
CA ASP A 228 -14.65 9.64 21.91
C ASP A 228 -14.92 8.13 22.08
N ASP A 229 -15.82 7.75 22.97
CA ASP A 229 -16.19 6.36 23.24
C ASP A 229 -17.59 5.97 22.73
N ASN A 230 -18.20 6.84 21.94
CA ASN A 230 -19.49 6.56 21.32
C ASN A 230 -19.36 5.45 20.29
N MET A 231 -20.27 4.45 20.36
CA MET A 231 -20.27 3.28 19.50
C MET A 231 -21.53 3.22 18.64
N LEU A 232 -21.37 2.72 17.43
CA LEU A 232 -22.47 2.26 16.61
C LEU A 232 -22.43 0.73 16.50
N LEU A 233 -23.60 0.14 16.32
CA LEU A 233 -23.78 -1.30 16.17
C LEU A 233 -24.33 -1.60 14.80
N GLU A 234 -23.76 -2.58 14.09
CA GLU A 234 -24.23 -3.02 12.79
C GLU A 234 -24.28 -4.53 12.69
N GLN A 235 -25.21 -5.04 11.92
CA GLN A 235 -25.23 -6.44 11.55
C GLN A 235 -23.92 -6.80 10.87
N TYR A 236 -23.26 -7.84 11.35
CA TYR A 236 -22.03 -8.34 10.69
C TYR A 236 -22.41 -9.14 9.45
N ILE A 237 -21.88 -8.72 8.32
CA ILE A 237 -22.02 -9.42 7.04
C ILE A 237 -20.83 -10.36 6.91
N THR A 238 -21.09 -11.66 6.81
CA THR A 238 -20.05 -12.70 6.67
C THR A 238 -19.47 -12.70 5.26
N ASP A 239 -18.14 -12.82 5.14
CA ASP A 239 -17.39 -12.88 3.90
C ASP A 239 -17.82 -11.83 2.85
N PRO A 240 -17.94 -10.55 3.23
CA PRO A 240 -18.42 -9.54 2.32
C PRO A 240 -17.36 -9.21 1.26
N ARG A 241 -17.83 -8.65 0.17
CA ARG A 241 -16.98 -7.96 -0.80
C ARG A 241 -17.04 -6.47 -0.53
N HIS A 242 -15.90 -5.85 -0.48
CA HIS A 242 -15.79 -4.40 -0.46
C HIS A 242 -15.80 -3.91 -1.92
N VAL A 243 -16.75 -3.06 -2.26
CA VAL A 243 -17.04 -2.69 -3.66
C VAL A 243 -16.94 -1.19 -3.85
N GLU A 244 -16.03 -0.78 -4.69
CA GLU A 244 -15.97 0.53 -5.32
C GLU A 244 -16.12 0.38 -6.84
N VAL A 245 -15.33 -0.50 -7.45
CA VAL A 245 -15.41 -0.93 -8.85
C VAL A 245 -15.09 -2.41 -8.91
N GLN A 246 -16.09 -3.28 -9.01
CA GLN A 246 -15.87 -4.72 -8.94
C GLN A 246 -16.20 -5.43 -10.27
N PRO A 247 -15.35 -6.41 -10.70
CA PRO A 247 -15.67 -7.32 -11.80
C PRO A 247 -16.73 -8.35 -11.39
N GLY A 248 -17.47 -8.86 -12.36
CA GLY A 248 -18.39 -9.97 -12.17
C GLY A 248 -19.76 -9.60 -11.59
N LEU A 249 -20.09 -8.31 -11.50
CA LEU A 249 -21.44 -7.86 -11.16
C LEU A 249 -22.35 -7.86 -12.40
N SER A 250 -23.63 -8.21 -12.18
CA SER A 250 -24.64 -8.01 -13.22
C SER A 250 -24.80 -6.52 -13.55
N GLU A 251 -25.31 -6.23 -14.74
CA GLU A 251 -25.56 -4.83 -15.14
C GLU A 251 -26.57 -4.17 -14.23
N GLU A 252 -27.63 -4.89 -13.81
CA GLU A 252 -28.63 -4.38 -12.89
C GLU A 252 -28.03 -4.00 -11.53
N THR A 253 -27.19 -4.87 -10.95
CA THR A 253 -26.54 -4.60 -9.65
C THR A 253 -25.60 -3.39 -9.77
N ARG A 254 -24.86 -3.29 -10.87
CA ARG A 254 -23.96 -2.15 -11.08
C ARG A 254 -24.73 -0.85 -11.30
N GLN A 255 -25.81 -0.87 -12.05
CA GLN A 255 -26.67 0.30 -12.21
C GLN A 255 -27.26 0.75 -10.87
N ALA A 256 -27.76 -0.19 -10.07
CA ALA A 256 -28.31 0.09 -8.74
C ALA A 256 -27.28 0.71 -7.79
N LEU A 257 -26.02 0.19 -7.80
CA LEU A 257 -24.90 0.76 -7.07
C LEU A 257 -24.57 2.19 -7.53
N GLY A 258 -24.49 2.40 -8.84
CA GLY A 258 -24.23 3.73 -9.43
C GLY A 258 -25.31 4.74 -9.07
N GLU A 259 -26.59 4.37 -9.17
CA GLU A 259 -27.71 5.21 -8.77
C GLU A 259 -27.69 5.52 -7.27
N ALA A 260 -27.33 4.55 -6.42
CA ALA A 260 -27.18 4.77 -4.98
C ALA A 260 -26.04 5.74 -4.69
N ALA A 261 -24.90 5.60 -5.37
CA ALA A 261 -23.76 6.52 -5.24
C ALA A 261 -24.11 7.94 -5.68
N VAL A 262 -24.83 8.10 -6.78
CA VAL A 262 -25.31 9.43 -7.24
C VAL A 262 -26.29 10.05 -6.24
N ARG A 263 -27.22 9.26 -5.67
CA ARG A 263 -28.11 9.75 -4.60
C ARG A 263 -27.31 10.19 -3.37
N ALA A 264 -26.30 9.41 -2.97
CA ALA A 264 -25.41 9.77 -1.85
C ALA A 264 -24.70 11.11 -2.10
N ALA A 265 -24.06 11.28 -3.26
CA ALA A 265 -23.36 12.50 -3.62
C ALA A 265 -24.30 13.73 -3.67
N ARG A 266 -25.49 13.57 -4.23
CA ARG A 266 -26.51 14.64 -4.29
C ARG A 266 -27.03 15.05 -2.91
N ALA A 267 -27.17 14.08 -2.00
CA ALA A 267 -27.69 14.35 -0.64
C ALA A 267 -26.78 15.30 0.15
N VAL A 268 -25.49 15.32 -0.14
CA VAL A 268 -24.49 16.16 0.55
C VAL A 268 -23.97 17.31 -0.32
N GLY A 269 -24.54 17.53 -1.51
CA GLY A 269 -24.11 18.58 -2.43
C GLY A 269 -22.63 18.41 -2.86
N TYR A 270 -22.20 17.17 -3.11
CA TYR A 270 -20.81 16.83 -3.38
C TYR A 270 -20.27 17.47 -4.66
N VAL A 271 -19.05 17.98 -4.58
CA VAL A 271 -18.31 18.56 -5.70
C VAL A 271 -16.92 17.95 -5.76
N GLY A 272 -16.40 17.69 -6.95
CA GLY A 272 -15.09 17.09 -7.15
C GLY A 272 -15.13 15.56 -7.22
N ALA A 273 -13.96 14.92 -7.11
CA ALA A 273 -13.84 13.47 -7.10
C ALA A 273 -14.01 12.91 -5.69
N GLY A 274 -14.78 11.85 -5.54
CA GLY A 274 -14.99 11.13 -4.29
C GLY A 274 -15.43 9.70 -4.57
N THR A 275 -15.40 8.86 -3.54
CA THR A 275 -15.76 7.45 -3.66
C THR A 275 -16.85 7.10 -2.67
N VAL A 276 -17.87 6.42 -3.15
CA VAL A 276 -18.92 5.83 -2.31
C VAL A 276 -18.63 4.33 -2.21
N GLU A 277 -18.34 3.87 -1.00
CA GLU A 277 -18.00 2.49 -0.74
C GLU A 277 -19.21 1.70 -0.26
N PHE A 278 -19.36 0.51 -0.82
CA PHE A 278 -20.42 -0.42 -0.47
C PHE A 278 -19.85 -1.75 0.02
N ILE A 279 -20.57 -2.36 0.93
CA ILE A 279 -20.38 -3.75 1.33
C ILE A 279 -21.40 -4.60 0.60
N LEU A 280 -20.93 -5.61 -0.13
CA LEU A 280 -21.74 -6.48 -0.95
C LEU A 280 -21.75 -7.89 -0.36
N HIS A 281 -22.94 -8.47 -0.20
CA HIS A 281 -23.06 -9.86 0.20
C HIS A 281 -22.61 -10.77 -0.94
N ARG A 282 -21.71 -11.74 -0.66
CA ARG A 282 -21.05 -12.57 -1.68
C ARG A 282 -22.01 -13.37 -2.57
N VAL A 283 -23.13 -13.86 -1.99
CA VAL A 283 -24.05 -14.78 -2.66
C VAL A 283 -25.29 -14.06 -3.19
N THR A 284 -25.95 -13.22 -2.35
CA THR A 284 -27.21 -12.55 -2.72
C THR A 284 -26.99 -11.31 -3.57
N HIS A 285 -25.78 -10.76 -3.57
CA HIS A 285 -25.41 -9.47 -4.16
C HIS A 285 -26.20 -8.27 -3.59
N ASP A 286 -26.85 -8.43 -2.41
CA ASP A 286 -27.37 -7.29 -1.68
C ASP A 286 -26.22 -6.39 -1.26
N PHE A 287 -26.40 -5.08 -1.47
CA PHE A 287 -25.35 -4.12 -1.14
C PHE A 287 -25.84 -3.06 -0.15
N HIS A 288 -24.93 -2.58 0.67
CA HIS A 288 -25.19 -1.58 1.68
C HIS A 288 -24.08 -0.56 1.71
N PHE A 289 -24.44 0.71 1.90
CA PHE A 289 -23.49 1.81 2.07
C PHE A 289 -22.57 1.55 3.29
N MET A 290 -21.27 1.64 3.05
CA MET A 290 -20.26 1.54 4.10
C MET A 290 -19.80 2.92 4.56
N GLU A 291 -19.20 3.66 3.64
CA GLU A 291 -18.74 5.04 3.87
C GLU A 291 -18.57 5.80 2.55
N MET A 292 -18.35 7.10 2.64
CA MET A 292 -17.99 7.94 1.51
C MET A 292 -16.67 8.62 1.80
N ASN A 293 -15.66 8.31 0.98
CA ASN A 293 -14.38 9.00 1.02
C ASN A 293 -14.49 10.32 0.27
N THR A 294 -14.39 11.41 1.02
CA THR A 294 -14.57 12.77 0.50
C THR A 294 -13.29 13.32 -0.13
N ARG A 295 -12.59 12.49 -0.88
CA ARG A 295 -11.29 12.75 -1.50
C ARG A 295 -11.07 11.87 -2.72
N LEU A 296 -10.04 12.18 -3.49
CA LEU A 296 -9.55 11.27 -4.51
C LEU A 296 -9.08 9.97 -3.86
N GLN A 297 -9.45 8.83 -4.42
CA GLN A 297 -9.07 7.53 -3.89
C GLN A 297 -7.68 7.11 -4.39
N VAL A 298 -7.00 6.25 -3.62
CA VAL A 298 -5.68 5.74 -4.00
C VAL A 298 -5.77 4.98 -5.32
N GLU A 299 -6.81 4.16 -5.47
CA GLU A 299 -7.08 3.28 -6.63
C GLU A 299 -7.80 3.96 -7.80
N HIS A 300 -7.88 5.31 -7.82
CA HIS A 300 -8.46 6.05 -8.95
C HIS A 300 -7.88 5.65 -10.34
N PRO A 301 -6.62 5.17 -10.46
CA PRO A 301 -6.09 4.75 -11.75
C PRO A 301 -6.86 3.61 -12.40
N ILE A 302 -7.53 2.74 -11.62
CA ILE A 302 -8.41 1.69 -12.16
C ILE A 302 -9.54 2.32 -12.99
N THR A 303 -10.26 3.28 -12.41
CA THR A 303 -11.33 3.99 -13.10
C THR A 303 -10.81 4.68 -14.35
N GLU A 304 -9.68 5.37 -14.26
CA GLU A 304 -9.07 6.06 -15.38
C GLU A 304 -8.68 5.11 -16.53
N MET A 305 -8.10 3.95 -16.20
CA MET A 305 -7.66 2.97 -17.20
C MET A 305 -8.84 2.32 -17.96
N ILE A 306 -9.97 2.10 -17.29
CA ILE A 306 -11.13 1.46 -17.93
C ILE A 306 -12.08 2.44 -18.60
N THR A 307 -12.02 3.75 -18.27
CA THR A 307 -12.89 4.79 -18.85
C THR A 307 -12.17 5.73 -19.80
N GLY A 308 -10.83 5.76 -19.77
CA GLY A 308 -10.03 6.70 -20.56
C GLY A 308 -10.11 8.15 -20.05
N THR A 309 -10.46 8.35 -18.75
CA THR A 309 -10.55 9.67 -18.11
C THR A 309 -9.30 10.00 -17.29
N ASP A 310 -9.08 11.27 -16.98
CA ASP A 310 -8.08 11.73 -15.99
C ASP A 310 -8.83 12.47 -14.86
N LEU A 311 -8.99 11.79 -13.72
CA LEU A 311 -9.77 12.33 -12.60
C LEU A 311 -9.10 13.55 -11.94
N VAL A 312 -7.77 13.64 -11.98
CA VAL A 312 -7.06 14.83 -11.49
C VAL A 312 -7.30 16.02 -12.42
N GLU A 313 -7.33 15.81 -13.74
CA GLU A 313 -7.74 16.86 -14.68
C GLU A 313 -9.18 17.33 -14.37
N TRP A 314 -10.09 16.39 -14.14
CA TRP A 314 -11.48 16.73 -13.82
C TRP A 314 -11.59 17.49 -12.49
N GLN A 315 -10.80 17.12 -11.47
CA GLN A 315 -10.76 17.89 -10.23
C GLN A 315 -10.29 19.33 -10.44
N LEU A 316 -9.26 19.54 -11.24
CA LEU A 316 -8.73 20.87 -11.56
C LEU A 316 -9.76 21.71 -12.35
N ARG A 317 -10.40 21.14 -13.35
CA ARG A 317 -11.44 21.82 -14.16
C ARG A 317 -12.66 22.18 -13.31
N VAL A 318 -13.18 21.25 -12.53
CA VAL A 318 -14.31 21.50 -11.62
C VAL A 318 -13.98 22.57 -10.58
N ALA A 319 -12.75 22.55 -10.03
CA ALA A 319 -12.28 23.57 -9.10
C ALA A 319 -12.18 24.96 -9.74
N ALA A 320 -11.86 25.02 -11.03
CA ALA A 320 -11.89 26.27 -11.82
C ALA A 320 -13.31 26.73 -12.18
N GLY A 321 -14.33 25.96 -11.86
CA GLY A 321 -15.74 26.27 -12.18
C GLY A 321 -16.16 25.79 -13.58
N GLU A 322 -15.38 24.93 -14.23
CA GLU A 322 -15.74 24.32 -15.50
C GLU A 322 -16.75 23.18 -15.30
N PRO A 323 -17.64 22.93 -16.28
CA PRO A 323 -18.49 21.73 -16.26
C PRO A 323 -17.66 20.47 -16.46
N LEU A 324 -18.24 19.32 -16.10
CA LEU A 324 -17.63 18.02 -16.39
C LEU A 324 -17.39 17.86 -17.89
N PRO A 325 -16.22 17.36 -18.32
CA PRO A 325 -15.86 17.20 -19.74
C PRO A 325 -16.76 16.21 -20.51
N LEU A 326 -17.34 15.24 -19.83
CA LEU A 326 -18.18 14.19 -20.40
C LEU A 326 -19.49 14.05 -19.62
N SER A 327 -20.58 13.70 -20.33
CA SER A 327 -21.82 13.22 -19.69
C SER A 327 -21.67 11.76 -19.25
N GLN A 328 -22.58 11.27 -18.41
CA GLN A 328 -22.54 9.87 -17.94
C GLN A 328 -22.60 8.86 -19.07
N GLU A 329 -23.39 9.14 -20.10
CA GLU A 329 -23.58 8.24 -21.27
C GLU A 329 -22.34 8.18 -22.17
N GLN A 330 -21.49 9.21 -22.12
CA GLN A 330 -20.21 9.25 -22.87
C GLN A 330 -19.10 8.48 -22.19
N ILE A 331 -19.25 8.15 -20.89
CA ILE A 331 -18.27 7.39 -20.14
C ILE A 331 -18.49 5.90 -20.42
N VAL A 332 -17.70 5.36 -21.33
CA VAL A 332 -17.78 3.94 -21.73
C VAL A 332 -16.67 3.16 -21.04
N ARG A 333 -17.08 2.11 -20.31
CA ARG A 333 -16.13 1.18 -19.70
C ARG A 333 -15.54 0.24 -20.76
N ARG A 334 -14.20 0.11 -20.77
CA ARG A 334 -13.47 -0.76 -21.70
C ARG A 334 -12.49 -1.65 -20.94
N GLY A 335 -12.56 -2.96 -21.20
CA GLY A 335 -11.64 -3.93 -20.65
C GLY A 335 -11.68 -4.05 -19.13
N HIS A 336 -10.55 -4.40 -18.56
CA HIS A 336 -10.34 -4.66 -17.14
C HIS A 336 -8.99 -4.11 -16.69
N ALA A 337 -8.90 -3.57 -15.49
CA ALA A 337 -7.64 -3.11 -14.93
C ALA A 337 -7.37 -3.72 -13.56
N VAL A 338 -6.10 -3.91 -13.24
CA VAL A 338 -5.61 -4.41 -11.96
C VAL A 338 -4.59 -3.41 -11.42
N GLU A 339 -4.76 -2.96 -10.18
CA GLU A 339 -3.78 -2.15 -9.47
C GLU A 339 -3.11 -3.00 -8.38
N CYS A 340 -1.78 -2.97 -8.37
CA CYS A 340 -0.96 -3.54 -7.31
C CYS A 340 -0.26 -2.41 -6.57
N ARG A 341 -0.54 -2.27 -5.27
CA ARG A 341 0.21 -1.38 -4.39
C ARG A 341 1.48 -2.10 -3.93
N VAL A 342 2.62 -1.61 -4.38
CA VAL A 342 3.92 -2.14 -3.99
C VAL A 342 4.36 -1.44 -2.72
N TYR A 343 4.44 -2.21 -1.63
CA TYR A 343 4.80 -1.74 -0.30
C TYR A 343 6.17 -2.25 0.13
N ALA A 344 6.89 -1.42 0.89
CA ALA A 344 8.04 -1.84 1.68
C ALA A 344 7.52 -2.54 2.95
N GLU A 345 7.28 -3.84 2.86
CA GLU A 345 6.71 -4.67 3.94
C GLU A 345 7.14 -6.13 3.80
N GLU A 346 7.09 -6.86 4.92
CA GLU A 346 7.39 -8.28 4.98
C GLU A 346 6.10 -9.09 5.15
N PRO A 347 5.53 -9.64 4.07
CA PRO A 347 4.28 -10.40 4.13
C PRO A 347 4.35 -11.61 5.05
N GLY A 348 5.48 -12.34 5.08
CA GLY A 348 5.69 -13.50 5.94
C GLY A 348 5.71 -13.19 7.44
N ALA A 349 5.94 -11.93 7.83
CA ALA A 349 5.88 -11.45 9.21
C ALA A 349 4.58 -10.64 9.48
N GLY A 350 3.48 -11.00 8.85
CA GLY A 350 2.19 -10.34 9.02
C GLY A 350 2.15 -8.93 8.41
N PHE A 351 2.81 -8.74 7.28
CA PHE A 351 2.89 -7.45 6.54
C PHE A 351 3.55 -6.35 7.35
N LEU A 352 4.58 -6.72 8.13
CA LEU A 352 5.34 -5.77 8.92
C LEU A 352 6.04 -4.75 8.01
N PRO A 353 5.82 -3.43 8.18
CA PRO A 353 6.44 -2.42 7.34
C PRO A 353 7.96 -2.37 7.53
N ARG A 354 8.67 -2.08 6.45
CA ARG A 354 10.12 -1.96 6.39
C ARG A 354 10.52 -0.54 5.99
N ALA A 355 11.58 -0.04 6.61
CA ALA A 355 12.22 1.22 6.25
C ALA A 355 13.67 0.97 5.91
N GLY A 356 14.25 1.82 5.07
CA GLY A 356 15.64 1.72 4.66
C GLY A 356 15.88 2.31 3.27
N THR A 357 17.10 2.15 2.80
CA THR A 357 17.52 2.66 1.50
C THR A 357 17.20 1.67 0.38
N LEU A 358 16.62 2.16 -0.70
CA LEU A 358 16.42 1.43 -1.95
C LEU A 358 17.76 1.34 -2.70
N HIS A 359 18.61 0.38 -2.37
CA HIS A 359 19.91 0.21 -3.03
C HIS A 359 19.78 -0.13 -4.51
N ARG A 360 18.69 -0.79 -4.88
CA ARG A 360 18.31 -1.07 -6.25
C ARG A 360 16.81 -0.89 -6.42
N LEU A 361 16.42 -0.19 -7.48
CA LEU A 361 15.02 -0.07 -7.88
C LEU A 361 14.92 -0.08 -9.41
N VAL A 362 14.59 -1.23 -9.97
CA VAL A 362 14.14 -1.34 -11.37
C VAL A 362 12.64 -1.54 -11.36
N GLN A 363 11.94 -0.70 -12.09
CA GLN A 363 10.49 -0.73 -12.25
C GLN A 363 10.13 -1.16 -13.66
N PRO A 364 8.95 -1.77 -13.88
CA PRO A 364 8.42 -1.99 -15.23
C PRO A 364 8.39 -0.69 -16.02
N GLN A 365 8.68 -0.78 -17.31
CA GLN A 365 8.54 0.41 -18.15
C GLN A 365 7.06 0.74 -18.37
N PRO A 366 6.66 2.01 -18.21
CA PRO A 366 5.33 2.45 -18.60
C PRO A 366 5.09 2.21 -20.11
N GLU A 367 3.91 1.70 -20.43
CA GLU A 367 3.43 1.41 -21.79
C GLU A 367 1.99 1.91 -21.91
N GLU A 368 1.36 1.82 -23.08
CA GLU A 368 -0.03 2.26 -23.31
C GLU A 368 -1.02 1.68 -22.27
N HIS A 369 -0.80 0.42 -21.87
CA HIS A 369 -1.66 -0.32 -20.94
C HIS A 369 -1.00 -0.63 -19.61
N VAL A 370 0.12 0.00 -19.30
CA VAL A 370 0.90 -0.20 -18.07
C VAL A 370 1.30 1.14 -17.49
N ARG A 371 0.83 1.44 -16.29
CA ARG A 371 1.21 2.65 -15.53
C ARG A 371 2.00 2.25 -14.29
N VAL A 372 3.03 3.03 -14.01
CA VAL A 372 3.78 2.95 -12.75
C VAL A 372 3.71 4.33 -12.10
N GLU A 373 2.93 4.41 -11.04
CA GLU A 373 2.83 5.61 -10.22
C GLU A 373 3.77 5.48 -9.03
N THR A 374 4.82 6.28 -8.99
CA THR A 374 5.85 6.23 -7.95
C THR A 374 6.27 7.61 -7.49
N GLY A 375 6.69 7.70 -6.25
CA GLY A 375 7.29 8.90 -5.65
C GLY A 375 8.71 8.66 -5.15
N VAL A 376 9.30 7.49 -5.50
CA VAL A 376 10.66 7.12 -5.08
C VAL A 376 11.52 6.72 -6.28
N ARG A 377 12.82 6.74 -6.09
CA ARG A 377 13.85 6.30 -7.04
C ARG A 377 14.94 5.50 -6.34
N GLU A 378 15.80 4.87 -7.13
CA GLU A 378 16.99 4.19 -6.62
C GLU A 378 17.83 5.13 -5.75
N SER A 379 18.42 4.61 -4.70
CA SER A 379 19.23 5.30 -3.68
C SER A 379 18.44 6.23 -2.74
N GLN A 380 17.11 6.27 -2.82
CA GLN A 380 16.29 7.00 -1.83
C GLN A 380 15.96 6.13 -0.62
N GLU A 381 15.72 6.81 0.51
CA GLU A 381 15.29 6.18 1.74
C GLU A 381 13.76 6.13 1.84
N VAL A 382 13.22 4.98 2.22
CA VAL A 382 11.83 4.82 2.66
C VAL A 382 11.80 5.08 4.16
N SER A 383 11.23 6.22 4.53
CA SER A 383 11.25 6.74 5.91
C SER A 383 10.25 6.02 6.82
N VAL A 384 10.59 5.86 8.09
CA VAL A 384 9.70 5.35 9.16
C VAL A 384 8.51 6.27 9.47
N HIS A 385 8.54 7.52 9.04
CA HIS A 385 7.54 8.53 9.41
C HIS A 385 6.27 8.51 8.55
N TYR A 386 6.32 7.89 7.38
CA TYR A 386 5.25 7.95 6.38
C TYR A 386 4.79 6.55 5.94
N ASP A 387 3.83 6.52 5.04
CA ASP A 387 3.30 5.30 4.45
C ASP A 387 4.39 4.53 3.70
N PRO A 388 4.52 3.20 3.86
CA PRO A 388 5.55 2.40 3.21
C PRO A 388 5.28 2.12 1.72
N MET A 389 4.23 2.66 1.12
CA MET A 389 3.92 2.48 -0.30
C MET A 389 4.95 3.16 -1.18
N ILE A 390 5.68 2.38 -1.97
CA ILE A 390 6.73 2.84 -2.87
C ILE A 390 6.25 3.06 -4.29
N ALA A 391 5.25 2.30 -4.73
CA ALA A 391 4.69 2.44 -6.07
C ALA A 391 3.28 1.82 -6.17
N LYS A 392 2.55 2.22 -7.23
CA LYS A 392 1.37 1.52 -7.74
C LYS A 392 1.68 1.04 -9.16
N LEU A 393 1.52 -0.24 -9.40
CA LEU A 393 1.53 -0.83 -10.74
C LEU A 393 0.09 -1.02 -11.18
N VAL A 394 -0.30 -0.37 -12.27
CA VAL A 394 -1.65 -0.45 -12.82
C VAL A 394 -1.57 -1.00 -14.24
N VAL A 395 -2.28 -2.10 -14.48
CA VAL A 395 -2.21 -2.84 -15.75
C VAL A 395 -3.60 -3.06 -16.31
N TRP A 396 -3.78 -2.73 -17.58
CA TRP A 396 -5.01 -2.94 -18.31
C TRP A 396 -4.93 -4.14 -19.26
N GLY A 397 -6.05 -4.83 -19.41
CA GLY A 397 -6.26 -5.89 -20.39
C GLY A 397 -7.68 -5.84 -20.96
N ARG A 398 -7.93 -6.54 -22.06
CA ARG A 398 -9.26 -6.65 -22.68
C ARG A 398 -10.26 -7.34 -21.76
N ASP A 399 -9.76 -8.22 -20.91
CA ASP A 399 -10.50 -8.95 -19.89
C ASP A 399 -9.64 -9.16 -18.64
N ARG A 400 -10.24 -9.77 -17.60
CA ARG A 400 -9.57 -10.04 -16.33
C ARG A 400 -8.34 -10.95 -16.46
N ASN A 401 -8.44 -11.99 -17.30
CA ASN A 401 -7.36 -12.96 -17.45
C ASN A 401 -6.14 -12.32 -18.12
N GLU A 402 -6.35 -11.53 -19.17
CA GLU A 402 -5.28 -10.79 -19.83
C GLU A 402 -4.66 -9.76 -18.89
N ALA A 403 -5.48 -8.98 -18.16
CA ALA A 403 -5.00 -8.02 -17.19
C ALA A 403 -4.12 -8.67 -16.11
N LEU A 404 -4.56 -9.80 -15.53
CA LEU A 404 -3.79 -10.53 -14.51
C LEU A 404 -2.52 -11.18 -15.08
N ALA A 405 -2.57 -11.74 -16.29
CA ALA A 405 -1.39 -12.31 -16.94
C ALA A 405 -0.31 -11.23 -17.18
N LYS A 406 -0.71 -10.07 -17.71
CA LYS A 406 0.17 -8.91 -17.89
C LYS A 406 0.68 -8.38 -16.54
N THR A 407 -0.19 -8.33 -15.52
CA THR A 407 0.20 -7.88 -14.17
C THR A 407 1.32 -8.74 -13.61
N ARG A 408 1.21 -10.08 -13.71
CA ARG A 408 2.28 -10.99 -13.27
C ARG A 408 3.58 -10.76 -14.05
N ALA A 409 3.50 -10.64 -15.37
CA ALA A 409 4.68 -10.35 -16.19
C ALA A 409 5.34 -9.05 -15.79
N LYS A 410 4.56 -8.00 -15.48
CA LYS A 410 5.09 -6.72 -15.04
C LYS A 410 5.61 -6.74 -13.59
N LEU A 411 4.98 -7.48 -12.70
CA LEU A 411 5.49 -7.67 -11.33
C LEU A 411 6.84 -8.39 -11.33
N SER A 412 7.06 -9.38 -12.21
CA SER A 412 8.35 -10.07 -12.31
C SER A 412 9.49 -9.20 -12.87
N GLU A 413 9.17 -8.06 -13.51
CA GLU A 413 10.17 -7.08 -13.94
C GLU A 413 10.72 -6.22 -12.79
N TYR A 414 10.02 -6.14 -11.64
CA TYR A 414 10.51 -5.41 -10.47
C TYR A 414 11.79 -6.04 -9.90
N GLN A 415 12.78 -5.18 -9.67
CA GLN A 415 13.99 -5.56 -8.93
C GLN A 415 14.18 -4.54 -7.82
N VAL A 416 13.98 -4.97 -6.59
CA VAL A 416 14.15 -4.14 -5.40
C VAL A 416 15.19 -4.77 -4.48
N ALA A 417 16.18 -4.00 -4.04
CA ALA A 417 17.13 -4.43 -3.02
C ALA A 417 17.36 -3.31 -2.01
N GLY A 418 17.69 -3.71 -0.77
CA GLY A 418 17.90 -2.83 0.37
C GLY A 418 16.80 -2.91 1.41
N LEU A 419 15.58 -3.29 0.98
CA LEU A 419 14.45 -3.57 1.87
C LEU A 419 13.53 -4.62 1.25
N GLU A 420 12.75 -5.28 2.09
CA GLU A 420 11.75 -6.26 1.66
C GLU A 420 10.50 -5.58 1.14
N THR A 421 9.85 -6.23 0.16
CA THR A 421 8.62 -5.75 -0.46
C THR A 421 7.59 -6.88 -0.60
N ASN A 422 6.34 -6.50 -0.82
CA ASN A 422 5.26 -7.44 -1.06
C ASN A 422 5.17 -7.96 -2.51
N VAL A 423 6.14 -7.68 -3.38
CA VAL A 423 6.09 -8.08 -4.81
C VAL A 423 5.90 -9.58 -4.99
N ASN A 424 6.65 -10.41 -4.24
CA ASN A 424 6.52 -11.87 -4.30
C ASN A 424 5.13 -12.35 -3.85
N PHE A 425 4.52 -11.70 -2.87
CA PHE A 425 3.17 -11.98 -2.43
C PHE A 425 2.15 -11.62 -3.52
N LEU A 426 2.30 -10.45 -4.14
CA LEU A 426 1.43 -9.99 -5.24
C LEU A 426 1.50 -10.92 -6.46
N LEU A 427 2.68 -11.44 -6.80
CA LEU A 427 2.86 -12.46 -7.84
C LEU A 427 2.05 -13.72 -7.54
N ARG A 428 2.16 -14.27 -6.32
CA ARG A 428 1.40 -15.45 -5.90
C ARG A 428 -0.10 -15.19 -5.85
N LEU A 429 -0.51 -14.05 -5.31
CA LEU A 429 -1.91 -13.64 -5.23
C LEU A 429 -2.53 -13.54 -6.62
N SER A 430 -1.88 -12.83 -7.55
CA SER A 430 -2.39 -12.66 -8.92
C SER A 430 -2.40 -13.95 -9.75
N GLY A 431 -1.66 -14.96 -9.32
CA GLY A 431 -1.64 -16.31 -9.92
C GLY A 431 -2.57 -17.32 -9.24
N ASN A 432 -3.16 -16.99 -8.08
CA ASN A 432 -4.04 -17.91 -7.36
C ASN A 432 -5.32 -18.18 -8.17
N PRO A 433 -5.73 -19.45 -8.39
CA PRO A 433 -6.88 -19.79 -9.23
C PRO A 433 -8.19 -19.14 -8.79
N ALA A 434 -8.47 -19.09 -7.48
CA ALA A 434 -9.67 -18.44 -6.95
C ALA A 434 -9.64 -16.93 -7.18
N PHE A 435 -8.47 -16.28 -7.02
CA PHE A 435 -8.31 -14.87 -7.34
C PHE A 435 -8.51 -14.59 -8.84
N VAL A 436 -7.96 -15.43 -9.71
CA VAL A 436 -8.16 -15.35 -11.18
C VAL A 436 -9.63 -15.48 -11.53
N ALA A 437 -10.35 -16.42 -10.92
CA ALA A 437 -11.78 -16.61 -11.11
C ALA A 437 -12.65 -15.45 -10.57
N GLY A 438 -12.06 -14.52 -9.79
CA GLY A 438 -12.79 -13.39 -9.20
C GLY A 438 -13.54 -13.75 -7.91
N ASP A 439 -13.29 -14.90 -7.33
CA ASP A 439 -13.84 -15.29 -6.04
C ASP A 439 -13.05 -14.65 -4.91
N VAL A 440 -13.28 -13.35 -4.72
CA VAL A 440 -12.56 -12.52 -3.76
C VAL A 440 -13.49 -12.01 -2.68
N HIS A 441 -13.00 -12.00 -1.43
CA HIS A 441 -13.73 -11.50 -0.26
C HIS A 441 -12.71 -11.15 0.86
N THR A 442 -13.17 -10.53 1.93
CA THR A 442 -12.29 -10.02 3.00
C THR A 442 -11.49 -11.11 3.73
N ALA A 443 -11.97 -12.35 3.78
CA ALA A 443 -11.26 -13.49 4.37
C ALA A 443 -10.39 -14.28 3.36
N PHE A 444 -10.15 -13.75 2.15
CA PHE A 444 -9.42 -14.46 1.09
C PHE A 444 -8.01 -14.86 1.49
N ILE A 445 -7.23 -13.93 2.08
CA ILE A 445 -5.84 -14.19 2.47
C ILE A 445 -5.75 -15.30 3.54
N PRO A 446 -6.49 -15.25 4.67
CA PRO A 446 -6.50 -16.34 5.64
C PRO A 446 -6.93 -17.70 5.06
N GLN A 447 -7.90 -17.74 4.16
CA GLN A 447 -8.38 -18.98 3.55
C GLN A 447 -7.38 -19.60 2.57
N HIS A 448 -6.52 -18.80 1.97
CA HIS A 448 -5.51 -19.23 1.00
C HIS A 448 -4.07 -19.08 1.53
N GLU A 449 -3.89 -18.98 2.85
CA GLU A 449 -2.63 -18.66 3.50
C GLU A 449 -1.50 -19.60 3.05
N GLU A 450 -1.73 -20.91 3.06
CA GLU A 450 -0.74 -21.91 2.66
C GLU A 450 -0.24 -21.65 1.22
N ALA A 451 -1.13 -21.43 0.26
CA ALA A 451 -0.76 -21.19 -1.14
C ALA A 451 -0.07 -19.82 -1.35
N LEU A 452 -0.50 -18.80 -0.62
CA LEU A 452 0.03 -17.44 -0.77
C LEU A 452 1.41 -17.26 -0.12
N PHE A 453 1.72 -18.02 0.94
CA PHE A 453 3.00 -17.96 1.65
C PHE A 453 3.88 -19.19 1.44
N GLN A 454 3.49 -20.09 0.51
CA GLN A 454 4.26 -21.29 0.19
C GLN A 454 5.70 -20.95 -0.22
N ARG A 455 6.66 -21.69 0.33
CA ARG A 455 8.05 -21.61 -0.09
C ARG A 455 8.22 -22.21 -1.48
N PRO A 456 9.20 -21.74 -2.27
CA PRO A 456 9.52 -22.35 -3.57
C PRO A 456 9.85 -23.84 -3.42
N SER A 457 9.53 -24.64 -4.43
CA SER A 457 9.84 -26.06 -4.44
C SER A 457 11.37 -26.30 -4.30
N ALA A 458 11.77 -27.47 -3.82
CA ALA A 458 13.20 -27.81 -3.67
C ALA A 458 13.98 -27.68 -4.99
N ALA A 459 13.38 -28.08 -6.11
CA ALA A 459 13.97 -27.92 -7.44
C ALA A 459 14.19 -26.43 -7.79
N ARG A 460 13.24 -25.56 -7.46
CA ARG A 460 13.34 -24.13 -7.69
C ARG A 460 14.40 -23.49 -6.78
N GLN A 461 14.46 -23.88 -5.51
CA GLN A 461 15.51 -23.44 -4.58
C GLN A 461 16.89 -23.83 -5.09
N SER A 462 17.07 -25.07 -5.58
CA SER A 462 18.33 -25.53 -6.16
C SER A 462 18.72 -24.73 -7.40
N ALA A 463 17.77 -24.43 -8.31
CA ALA A 463 18.03 -23.60 -9.48
C ALA A 463 18.45 -22.17 -9.12
N ARG A 464 17.84 -21.59 -8.08
CA ARG A 464 18.18 -20.25 -7.58
C ARG A 464 19.54 -20.24 -6.89
N ALA A 465 19.85 -21.26 -6.09
CA ALA A 465 21.17 -21.43 -5.47
C ALA A 465 22.28 -21.58 -6.53
N LEU A 466 22.05 -22.37 -7.58
CA LEU A 466 22.93 -22.51 -8.73
C LEU A 466 23.17 -21.16 -9.40
N SER A 467 22.08 -20.42 -9.69
CA SER A 467 22.17 -19.10 -10.33
C SER A 467 22.92 -18.08 -9.47
N ALA A 468 22.68 -18.08 -8.15
CA ALA A 468 23.38 -17.20 -7.22
C ALA A 468 24.88 -17.53 -7.17
N ALA A 469 25.24 -18.81 -7.06
CA ALA A 469 26.63 -19.24 -6.96
C ALA A 469 27.42 -18.95 -8.26
N ILE A 470 26.89 -19.32 -9.42
CA ILE A 470 27.54 -19.06 -10.71
C ILE A 470 27.59 -17.53 -10.96
N GLY A 471 26.50 -16.82 -10.69
CA GLY A 471 26.45 -15.37 -10.83
C GLY A 471 27.51 -14.68 -9.99
N HIS A 472 27.65 -15.09 -8.71
CA HIS A 472 28.71 -14.59 -7.82
C HIS A 472 30.11 -14.82 -8.39
N LEU A 473 30.39 -16.03 -8.85
CA LEU A 473 31.70 -16.37 -9.43
C LEU A 473 32.02 -15.52 -10.66
N LEU A 474 31.07 -15.39 -11.58
CA LEU A 474 31.28 -14.64 -12.82
C LEU A 474 31.40 -13.13 -12.57
N MET A 475 30.59 -12.57 -11.67
CA MET A 475 30.70 -11.15 -11.28
C MET A 475 32.06 -10.87 -10.61
N THR A 476 32.51 -11.73 -9.73
CA THR A 476 33.82 -11.60 -9.07
C THR A 476 34.95 -11.68 -10.08
N GLN A 477 34.88 -12.57 -11.06
CA GLN A 477 35.90 -12.68 -12.14
C GLN A 477 35.93 -11.39 -13.00
N LYS A 478 34.75 -10.87 -13.39
CA LYS A 478 34.64 -9.65 -14.18
C LYS A 478 35.23 -8.43 -13.45
N ASN A 479 34.93 -8.27 -12.15
CA ASN A 479 35.48 -7.20 -11.34
C ASN A 479 36.99 -7.29 -11.17
N ASN A 480 37.55 -8.52 -10.99
CA ASN A 480 38.99 -8.75 -10.89
C ASN A 480 39.71 -8.44 -12.19
N THR A 481 39.10 -8.70 -13.37
CA THR A 481 39.68 -8.38 -14.68
C THR A 481 39.65 -6.86 -14.94
N ALA A 482 38.56 -6.16 -14.59
CA ALA A 482 38.46 -4.72 -14.73
C ALA A 482 39.48 -3.95 -13.87
N ASN A 483 39.75 -4.43 -12.65
CA ASN A 483 40.76 -3.84 -11.76
C ASN A 483 42.22 -4.14 -12.17
N LYS A 484 42.45 -5.20 -12.97
CA LYS A 484 43.78 -5.57 -13.44
C LYS A 484 44.17 -4.88 -14.76
N SER A 485 43.24 -4.46 -15.58
CA SER A 485 43.53 -3.79 -16.86
C SER A 485 44.27 -2.45 -16.71
N SER A 486 44.25 -1.86 -15.49
CA SER A 486 45.02 -0.64 -15.17
C SER A 486 46.53 -0.87 -14.90
N LYS A 487 46.99 -2.11 -14.85
CA LYS A 487 48.41 -2.47 -14.52
C LYS A 487 49.13 -3.38 -15.55
N GLY A 488 48.67 -3.47 -16.76
CA GLY A 488 49.45 -3.91 -17.93
C GLY A 488 49.91 -5.37 -17.99
N ILE A 489 49.42 -6.29 -17.14
CA ILE A 489 49.66 -7.72 -17.27
C ILE A 489 48.33 -8.44 -17.40
N ASP A 490 48.01 -8.85 -18.62
CA ASP A 490 46.87 -9.69 -18.92
C ASP A 490 47.13 -11.13 -18.40
N VAL A 491 46.80 -11.35 -17.13
CA VAL A 491 46.69 -12.69 -16.59
C VAL A 491 45.27 -13.14 -16.84
N GLY A 492 45.05 -13.82 -17.94
CA GLY A 492 43.75 -14.41 -18.30
C GLY A 492 43.08 -15.14 -17.13
N PRO A 493 41.81 -15.51 -17.22
CA PRO A 493 41.02 -16.03 -16.09
C PRO A 493 41.77 -17.18 -15.44
N SER A 494 42.13 -17.01 -14.17
CA SER A 494 42.99 -17.93 -13.39
C SER A 494 42.31 -19.27 -13.05
N ALA A 495 41.47 -19.77 -13.95
CA ALA A 495 40.85 -21.09 -13.84
C ALA A 495 41.75 -22.22 -14.32
N TRP A 496 42.83 -21.90 -15.09
CA TRP A 496 43.78 -22.93 -15.56
C TRP A 496 44.63 -23.49 -14.41
N ARG A 497 44.68 -24.79 -14.30
CA ARG A 497 45.54 -25.56 -13.40
C ARG A 497 46.15 -26.70 -14.17
N PRO A 498 47.47 -26.96 -14.09
CA PRO A 498 48.06 -28.13 -14.71
C PRO A 498 47.53 -29.40 -14.04
N ASN A 499 46.94 -30.30 -14.82
CA ASN A 499 46.42 -31.61 -14.41
C ASN A 499 45.24 -31.58 -13.40
N TYR A 500 44.57 -30.43 -13.18
CA TYR A 500 43.46 -30.30 -12.26
C TYR A 500 42.37 -29.41 -12.82
N GLN A 501 41.11 -29.80 -12.67
CA GLN A 501 39.98 -28.91 -12.86
C GLN A 501 39.75 -28.09 -11.59
N LEU A 502 39.61 -26.79 -11.75
CA LEU A 502 39.31 -25.91 -10.61
C LEU A 502 37.92 -26.20 -10.07
N LYS A 503 37.85 -26.60 -8.79
CA LYS A 503 36.62 -26.76 -8.03
C LYS A 503 36.51 -25.64 -7.01
N LYS A 504 35.32 -25.00 -6.92
CA LYS A 504 34.97 -24.05 -5.86
C LYS A 504 33.67 -24.47 -5.23
N THR A 505 33.63 -24.54 -3.92
CA THR A 505 32.40 -24.74 -3.14
C THR A 505 31.99 -23.41 -2.51
N ILE A 506 30.78 -23.02 -2.73
CA ILE A 506 30.15 -21.79 -2.20
C ILE A 506 29.05 -22.23 -1.27
N SER A 507 29.13 -21.83 -0.02
CA SER A 507 28.02 -21.95 0.92
C SER A 507 27.13 -20.73 0.77
N LEU A 508 25.82 -20.94 0.70
CA LEU A 508 24.80 -19.92 0.59
C LEU A 508 23.71 -20.18 1.63
N LYS A 509 23.17 -19.14 2.23
CA LYS A 509 21.93 -19.23 3.00
C LYS A 509 20.79 -18.70 2.13
N LEU A 510 19.80 -19.54 1.83
CA LEU A 510 18.64 -19.23 1.00
C LEU A 510 17.37 -19.56 1.80
N ASP A 511 16.50 -18.57 2.03
CA ASP A 511 15.26 -18.77 2.80
C ASP A 511 15.47 -19.54 4.12
N ASP A 512 16.48 -19.17 4.90
CA ASP A 512 16.91 -19.80 6.15
C ASP A 512 17.53 -21.21 6.02
N LYS A 513 17.66 -21.73 4.81
CA LYS A 513 18.34 -23.00 4.53
C LYS A 513 19.76 -22.77 4.05
N GLU A 514 20.72 -23.40 4.71
CA GLU A 514 22.07 -23.47 4.18
C GLU A 514 22.16 -24.46 3.00
N MET A 515 22.77 -24.01 1.91
CA MET A 515 22.96 -24.78 0.70
C MET A 515 24.42 -24.69 0.25
N LYS A 516 24.97 -25.79 -0.20
CA LYS A 516 26.34 -25.87 -0.73
C LYS A 516 26.31 -26.09 -2.23
N VAL A 517 26.91 -25.17 -2.97
CA VAL A 517 27.02 -25.28 -4.42
C VAL A 517 28.48 -25.48 -4.79
N THR A 518 28.82 -26.65 -5.35
CA THR A 518 30.15 -26.97 -5.85
C THR A 518 30.18 -26.76 -7.36
N VAL A 519 31.08 -25.89 -7.82
CA VAL A 519 31.24 -25.52 -9.23
C VAL A 519 32.61 -26.02 -9.70
N GLU A 520 32.64 -26.86 -10.72
CA GLU A 520 33.83 -27.35 -11.41
C GLU A 520 33.92 -26.67 -12.77
N TYR A 521 35.06 -26.04 -13.05
CA TYR A 521 35.34 -25.34 -14.30
C TYR A 521 35.79 -26.33 -15.37
N ILE A 522 35.05 -26.46 -16.47
CA ILE A 522 35.40 -27.34 -17.59
C ILE A 522 36.17 -26.57 -18.67
N LYS A 523 35.56 -25.52 -19.20
CA LYS A 523 36.17 -24.55 -20.12
C LYS A 523 35.47 -23.19 -20.00
N LEU A 524 35.78 -22.24 -20.86
CA LEU A 524 35.17 -20.93 -20.82
C LEU A 524 33.64 -21.05 -20.96
N ASN A 525 32.93 -20.48 -20.00
CA ASN A 525 31.45 -20.49 -19.88
C ASN A 525 30.82 -21.89 -19.66
N GLU A 526 31.59 -22.96 -19.52
CA GLU A 526 31.08 -24.31 -19.24
C GLU A 526 31.54 -24.80 -17.88
N TYR A 527 30.60 -25.32 -17.11
CA TYR A 527 30.77 -25.73 -15.73
C TYR A 527 30.07 -27.06 -15.49
N ARG A 528 30.52 -27.81 -14.49
CA ARG A 528 29.75 -28.87 -13.83
C ARG A 528 29.38 -28.36 -12.44
N VAL A 529 28.10 -28.44 -12.08
CA VAL A 529 27.58 -27.91 -10.83
C VAL A 529 26.87 -28.99 -10.04
N GLN A 530 27.11 -29.01 -8.76
CA GLN A 530 26.45 -29.90 -7.81
C GLN A 530 25.87 -29.05 -6.68
N VAL A 531 24.57 -29.19 -6.40
CA VAL A 531 23.87 -28.49 -5.31
C VAL A 531 23.56 -29.49 -4.20
N ASP A 532 23.96 -29.21 -2.96
CA ASP A 532 23.73 -30.02 -1.75
C ASP A 532 24.07 -31.51 -1.90
N GLY A 533 25.16 -31.83 -2.65
CA GLY A 533 25.55 -33.24 -2.88
C GLY A 533 24.64 -34.00 -3.83
N GLY A 534 23.68 -33.36 -4.50
CA GLY A 534 22.83 -33.96 -5.51
C GLY A 534 23.59 -34.38 -6.77
N ALA A 535 22.88 -34.63 -7.87
CA ALA A 535 23.52 -35.02 -9.14
C ALA A 535 24.33 -33.85 -9.73
N TRP A 536 25.43 -34.19 -10.42
CA TRP A 536 26.19 -33.25 -11.21
C TRP A 536 25.42 -32.84 -12.47
N GLN A 537 25.25 -31.54 -12.67
CA GLN A 537 24.57 -30.95 -13.82
C GLN A 537 25.61 -30.26 -14.73
N GLN A 538 25.44 -30.38 -16.03
CA GLN A 538 26.25 -29.63 -16.99
C GLN A 538 25.60 -28.26 -17.20
N VAL A 539 26.39 -27.21 -17.04
CA VAL A 539 25.88 -25.83 -17.06
C VAL A 539 26.74 -24.99 -18.00
N GLU A 540 26.10 -24.38 -18.98
CA GLU A 540 26.69 -23.29 -19.73
C GLU A 540 26.15 -21.97 -19.16
N ALA A 541 27.03 -21.00 -18.88
CA ALA A 541 26.64 -19.76 -18.25
C ALA A 541 27.34 -18.53 -18.82
N SER A 542 26.61 -17.45 -18.99
CA SER A 542 27.14 -16.18 -19.44
C SER A 542 26.49 -15.00 -18.73
N LEU A 543 27.27 -13.92 -18.48
CA LEU A 543 26.78 -12.65 -17.96
C LEU A 543 26.65 -11.63 -19.08
N SER A 544 25.49 -10.99 -19.12
CA SER A 544 25.26 -9.78 -19.90
C SER A 544 24.87 -8.64 -18.95
N GLY A 545 24.98 -7.40 -19.38
CA GLY A 545 24.58 -6.25 -18.60
C GLY A 545 23.99 -5.19 -19.50
N ASP A 546 22.92 -4.56 -19.04
CA ASP A 546 22.27 -3.41 -19.67
C ASP A 546 21.95 -2.34 -18.61
N ALA A 547 21.25 -1.28 -19.00
CA ALA A 547 20.81 -0.23 -18.10
C ALA A 547 19.89 -0.74 -16.95
N ARG A 548 19.29 -1.94 -17.10
CA ARG A 548 18.47 -2.60 -16.08
C ARG A 548 19.27 -3.49 -15.13
N GLY A 549 20.57 -3.69 -15.36
CA GLY A 549 21.46 -4.44 -14.47
C GLY A 549 22.10 -5.65 -15.12
N VAL A 550 22.64 -6.53 -14.26
CA VAL A 550 23.32 -7.74 -14.69
C VAL A 550 22.31 -8.87 -14.88
N ARG A 551 22.44 -9.60 -16.00
CA ARG A 551 21.66 -10.79 -16.30
C ARG A 551 22.56 -11.99 -16.43
N LEU A 552 22.19 -13.07 -15.79
CA LEU A 552 22.80 -14.37 -15.95
C LEU A 552 21.90 -15.22 -16.86
N THR A 553 22.47 -15.69 -17.96
CA THR A 553 21.85 -16.72 -18.78
C THR A 553 22.55 -18.04 -18.48
N THR A 554 21.78 -19.05 -18.09
CA THR A 554 22.27 -20.42 -17.86
C THR A 554 21.54 -21.39 -18.78
N THR A 555 22.27 -22.39 -19.31
CA THR A 555 21.70 -23.58 -19.95
C THR A 555 22.08 -24.76 -19.09
N VAL A 556 21.10 -25.44 -18.50
CA VAL A 556 21.28 -26.59 -17.61
C VAL A 556 20.59 -27.78 -18.25
N ASP A 557 21.34 -28.82 -18.60
CA ASP A 557 20.82 -30.05 -19.23
C ASP A 557 19.90 -29.76 -20.46
N GLY A 558 20.24 -28.69 -21.23
CA GLY A 558 19.51 -28.26 -22.41
C GLY A 558 18.41 -27.23 -22.16
N GLU A 559 18.02 -26.97 -20.91
CA GLU A 559 17.04 -25.93 -20.56
C GLU A 559 17.72 -24.58 -20.37
N ARG A 560 17.34 -23.58 -21.14
CA ARG A 560 17.87 -22.21 -21.05
C ARG A 560 17.03 -21.33 -20.17
N ARG A 561 17.66 -20.68 -19.19
CA ARG A 561 17.03 -19.70 -18.27
C ARG A 561 17.84 -18.41 -18.22
N THR A 562 17.13 -17.28 -18.03
CA THR A 562 17.76 -15.98 -17.81
C THR A 562 17.18 -15.35 -16.57
N VAL A 563 18.05 -14.96 -15.62
CA VAL A 563 17.66 -14.31 -14.36
C VAL A 563 18.38 -12.98 -14.21
N GLY A 564 17.74 -12.00 -13.55
CA GLY A 564 18.40 -10.80 -13.09
C GLY A 564 19.27 -11.08 -11.87
N LEU A 565 20.42 -10.43 -11.75
CA LEU A 565 21.31 -10.55 -10.62
C LEU A 565 21.73 -9.20 -10.07
N LEU A 566 21.83 -9.11 -8.74
CA LEU A 566 22.48 -8.01 -8.05
C LEU A 566 23.30 -8.57 -6.88
N ALA A 567 24.59 -8.23 -6.83
CA ALA A 567 25.42 -8.46 -5.64
C ALA A 567 25.52 -7.15 -4.85
N HIS A 568 25.15 -7.19 -3.59
CA HIS A 568 25.26 -6.08 -2.66
C HIS A 568 25.74 -6.59 -1.30
N GLN A 569 26.90 -6.10 -0.83
CA GLN A 569 27.55 -6.61 0.39
C GLN A 569 27.75 -8.13 0.33
N ASN A 570 27.22 -8.88 1.29
CA ASN A 570 27.25 -10.34 1.35
C ASN A 570 25.98 -10.99 0.78
N GLN A 571 25.13 -10.25 0.09
CA GLN A 571 23.89 -10.74 -0.48
C GLN A 571 23.93 -10.79 -2.01
N ILE A 572 23.33 -11.83 -2.56
CA ILE A 572 23.08 -11.98 -3.99
C ILE A 572 21.59 -12.08 -4.20
N HIS A 573 21.03 -11.07 -4.82
CA HIS A 573 19.63 -11.04 -5.22
C HIS A 573 19.48 -11.72 -6.58
N VAL A 574 18.59 -12.70 -6.66
CA VAL A 574 18.21 -13.40 -7.89
C VAL A 574 16.76 -13.03 -8.21
N TYR A 575 16.53 -12.51 -9.41
CA TYR A 575 15.21 -12.10 -9.90
C TYR A 575 14.82 -13.00 -11.07
N ASP A 576 13.76 -13.77 -10.90
CA ASP A 576 13.19 -14.65 -11.92
C ASP A 576 11.68 -14.40 -12.13
N GLU A 577 11.02 -15.23 -12.94
CA GLU A 577 9.59 -15.10 -13.22
C GLU A 577 8.68 -15.30 -12.00
N ASP A 578 9.16 -15.96 -10.94
CA ASP A 578 8.45 -16.15 -9.66
C ASP A 578 8.84 -15.12 -8.60
N GLY A 579 9.61 -14.09 -8.99
CA GLY A 579 10.00 -12.98 -8.15
C GLY A 579 11.42 -13.00 -7.65
N GLN A 580 11.66 -12.43 -6.48
CA GLN A 580 12.98 -12.22 -5.89
C GLN A 580 13.31 -13.29 -4.87
N THR A 581 14.58 -13.70 -4.85
CA THR A 581 15.17 -14.45 -3.74
C THR A 581 16.53 -13.85 -3.38
N VAL A 582 16.83 -13.82 -2.10
CA VAL A 582 18.11 -13.35 -1.57
C VAL A 582 18.93 -14.52 -1.07
N ALA A 583 20.12 -14.70 -1.64
CA ALA A 583 21.11 -15.65 -1.17
C ALA A 583 22.18 -14.90 -0.36
N GLU A 584 22.36 -15.28 0.90
CA GLU A 584 23.39 -14.72 1.76
C GLU A 584 24.66 -15.54 1.67
N LEU A 585 25.79 -14.87 1.49
CA LEU A 585 27.12 -15.47 1.58
C LEU A 585 27.57 -15.40 3.03
N PRO A 586 27.97 -16.54 3.66
CA PRO A 586 28.53 -16.51 5.00
C PRO A 586 29.75 -15.59 5.05
N GLN A 587 29.74 -14.64 5.97
CA GLN A 587 30.96 -13.86 6.25
C GLN A 587 31.95 -14.74 7.02
N ALA A 588 33.19 -14.78 6.56
CA ALA A 588 34.23 -15.37 7.34
C ALA A 588 34.50 -14.50 8.58
N ASP A 589 34.15 -14.98 9.73
CA ASP A 589 34.36 -14.28 11.00
C ASP A 589 35.86 -14.37 11.38
N PHE A 590 36.65 -13.43 10.88
CA PHE A 590 38.08 -13.31 11.22
C PHE A 590 38.32 -12.65 12.59
N ARG A 591 37.28 -12.18 13.25
CA ARG A 591 37.31 -11.68 14.62
C ARG A 591 36.81 -12.80 15.52
N GLY A 592 37.68 -13.44 16.26
CA GLY A 592 37.35 -14.46 17.28
C GLY A 592 36.56 -13.87 18.47
N GLY A 593 35.48 -13.22 18.18
CA GLY A 593 34.47 -12.71 19.10
C GLY A 593 33.15 -13.37 18.73
N GLY A 594 32.57 -14.09 19.69
CA GLY A 594 31.38 -14.91 19.50
C GLY A 594 30.29 -14.16 18.73
N ALA A 595 29.64 -14.87 17.83
CA ALA A 595 28.38 -14.45 17.26
C ALA A 595 27.51 -13.95 18.43
N GLU A 596 27.06 -12.70 18.37
CA GLU A 596 25.95 -12.24 19.20
C GLU A 596 24.76 -13.12 18.80
N VAL A 597 24.64 -14.25 19.48
CA VAL A 597 23.38 -14.98 19.56
C VAL A 597 22.43 -13.95 20.13
N ALA A 598 21.47 -13.50 19.31
CA ALA A 598 20.39 -12.65 19.78
C ALA A 598 19.93 -13.27 21.13
N SER A 599 20.19 -12.59 22.23
CA SER A 599 19.99 -13.19 23.52
C SER A 599 18.51 -13.46 23.65
N THR A 600 18.14 -14.71 23.91
CA THR A 600 16.73 -15.10 24.18
C THR A 600 16.14 -14.31 25.34
N ASN A 601 16.96 -13.49 26.00
CA ASN A 601 16.66 -12.69 27.16
C ASN A 601 16.29 -11.23 26.83
N SER A 602 16.40 -10.78 25.55
CA SER A 602 16.07 -9.40 25.20
C SER A 602 14.79 -9.31 24.38
N ALA A 603 13.97 -8.32 24.71
CA ALA A 603 12.85 -7.90 23.85
C ALA A 603 13.31 -6.73 22.99
N SER A 604 13.36 -6.96 21.68
CA SER A 604 13.86 -6.01 20.69
C SER A 604 12.73 -5.50 19.78
N SER A 605 12.95 -4.34 19.17
CA SER A 605 11.99 -3.79 18.21
C SER A 605 11.91 -4.64 16.94
N PRO A 606 10.72 -5.07 16.52
CA PRO A 606 10.54 -5.90 15.32
C PRO A 606 10.73 -5.11 14.01
N THR A 607 10.62 -3.79 14.08
CA THR A 607 10.69 -2.88 12.94
C THR A 607 11.37 -1.57 13.32
N PRO A 608 12.01 -0.87 12.39
CA PRO A 608 12.44 0.50 12.63
C PRO A 608 11.20 1.39 12.89
N GLY A 609 11.29 2.26 13.90
CA GLY A 609 10.16 3.12 14.28
C GLY A 609 10.53 4.11 15.35
N VAL A 610 9.53 4.72 15.98
CA VAL A 610 9.68 5.63 17.10
C VAL A 610 9.13 4.95 18.35
N LEU A 611 9.93 4.88 19.41
CA LEU A 611 9.48 4.36 20.69
C LEU A 611 8.39 5.28 21.27
N GLU A 612 7.17 4.77 21.39
CA GLU A 612 6.06 5.58 21.93
C GLU A 612 6.08 5.58 23.46
N ARG A 613 6.18 4.37 24.06
CA ARG A 613 6.16 4.21 25.51
C ARG A 613 6.73 2.86 25.93
N ILE A 614 7.28 2.82 27.13
CA ILE A 614 7.67 1.60 27.84
C ILE A 614 6.59 1.32 28.87
N LEU A 615 6.15 0.07 28.96
CA LEU A 615 5.01 -0.37 29.79
C LEU A 615 5.44 -1.12 31.06
N VAL A 616 6.74 -1.33 31.23
CA VAL A 616 7.35 -2.05 32.35
C VAL A 616 8.50 -1.26 32.94
N SER A 617 8.84 -1.52 34.19
CA SER A 617 9.96 -0.94 34.91
C SER A 617 10.99 -2.02 35.25
N GLN A 618 12.24 -1.62 35.54
CA GLN A 618 13.27 -2.54 36.04
C GLN A 618 12.79 -3.21 37.33
N GLY A 619 12.94 -4.52 37.43
CA GLY A 619 12.50 -5.34 38.55
C GLY A 619 11.05 -5.86 38.43
N ASP A 620 10.28 -5.46 37.44
CA ASP A 620 8.93 -5.95 37.21
C ASP A 620 8.95 -7.44 36.82
N LYS A 621 8.01 -8.24 37.42
CA LYS A 621 7.76 -9.58 36.95
C LYS A 621 6.80 -9.56 35.77
N VAL A 622 7.19 -10.20 34.68
CA VAL A 622 6.40 -10.29 33.45
C VAL A 622 6.08 -11.74 33.12
N VAL A 623 4.94 -11.95 32.50
CA VAL A 623 4.51 -13.27 32.00
C VAL A 623 4.55 -13.30 30.48
N LYS A 624 4.67 -14.50 29.90
CA LYS A 624 4.63 -14.69 28.45
C LYS A 624 3.37 -14.03 27.84
N GLY A 625 3.58 -13.22 26.79
CA GLY A 625 2.52 -12.47 26.12
C GLY A 625 2.19 -11.11 26.77
N GLN A 626 2.77 -10.76 27.90
CA GLN A 626 2.57 -9.45 28.52
C GLN A 626 3.20 -8.34 27.68
N PRO A 627 2.51 -7.20 27.42
CA PRO A 627 3.07 -6.05 26.73
C PRO A 627 4.24 -5.43 27.50
N LEU A 628 5.36 -5.19 26.80
CA LEU A 628 6.58 -4.61 27.37
C LEU A 628 6.80 -3.16 26.93
N PHE A 629 6.65 -2.87 25.64
CA PHE A 629 6.77 -1.52 25.09
C PHE A 629 6.01 -1.41 23.77
N VAL A 630 5.82 -0.18 23.30
CA VAL A 630 5.09 0.15 22.08
C VAL A 630 6.00 0.96 21.16
N VAL A 631 6.10 0.54 19.90
CA VAL A 631 6.80 1.25 18.83
C VAL A 631 5.76 1.69 17.80
N ILE A 632 5.83 2.95 17.38
CA ILE A 632 5.06 3.45 16.24
C ILE A 632 5.97 3.38 15.01
N ALA A 633 5.55 2.64 14.00
CA ALA A 633 6.18 2.61 12.71
C ALA A 633 5.13 2.83 11.62
N MET A 634 5.36 3.78 10.73
CA MET A 634 4.52 4.01 9.54
C MET A 634 3.02 4.09 9.85
N LYS A 635 2.65 4.87 10.89
CA LYS A 635 1.28 5.09 11.39
C LYS A 635 0.65 3.91 12.15
N MET A 636 1.37 2.80 12.35
CA MET A 636 0.87 1.64 13.10
C MET A 636 1.57 1.50 14.44
N GLU A 637 0.81 1.10 15.46
CA GLU A 637 1.34 0.77 16.78
C GLU A 637 1.70 -0.72 16.85
N TYR A 638 2.96 -1.01 17.20
CA TYR A 638 3.47 -2.35 17.43
C TYR A 638 3.71 -2.57 18.92
N VAL A 639 2.89 -3.40 19.54
CA VAL A 639 3.04 -3.79 20.94
C VAL A 639 3.98 -4.97 21.02
N VAL A 640 5.20 -4.75 21.50
CA VAL A 640 6.16 -5.82 21.76
C VAL A 640 5.83 -6.48 23.08
N ARG A 641 5.74 -7.81 23.04
CA ARG A 641 5.31 -8.65 24.18
C ARG A 641 6.44 -9.56 24.64
N SER A 642 6.41 -9.92 25.91
CA SER A 642 7.35 -10.90 26.43
C SER A 642 7.16 -12.27 25.76
N THR A 643 8.27 -12.88 25.35
CA THR A 643 8.30 -14.23 24.75
C THR A 643 8.27 -15.33 25.82
N ARG A 644 8.55 -14.99 27.09
CA ARG A 644 8.62 -15.91 28.22
C ARG A 644 8.24 -15.22 29.54
N ASP A 645 8.10 -15.97 30.59
CA ASP A 645 8.02 -15.44 31.94
C ASP A 645 9.41 -15.01 32.44
N GLY A 646 9.49 -13.99 33.27
CA GLY A 646 10.79 -13.50 33.77
C GLY A 646 10.67 -12.23 34.61
N VAL A 647 11.85 -11.67 34.94
CA VAL A 647 11.97 -10.38 35.63
C VAL A 647 12.71 -9.43 34.70
N VAL A 648 12.31 -8.18 34.63
CA VAL A 648 12.99 -7.14 33.85
C VAL A 648 14.32 -6.77 34.50
N ALA A 649 15.41 -7.20 33.89
CA ALA A 649 16.77 -6.93 34.37
C ALA A 649 17.17 -5.46 34.16
N SER A 650 16.93 -4.92 32.97
CA SER A 650 17.24 -3.53 32.64
C SER A 650 16.41 -3.01 31.46
N LEU A 651 16.33 -1.69 31.35
CA LEU A 651 15.79 -0.98 30.21
C LEU A 651 16.94 -0.30 29.46
N ALA A 652 16.87 -0.29 28.13
CA ALA A 652 17.83 0.43 27.31
C ALA A 652 17.75 1.96 27.58
N ALA A 653 18.82 2.68 27.28
CA ALA A 653 18.90 4.14 27.44
C ALA A 653 18.10 4.92 26.39
N VAL A 654 17.04 4.33 25.85
CA VAL A 654 16.12 4.96 24.87
C VAL A 654 14.89 5.52 25.61
N LYS A 655 14.43 6.67 25.13
CA LYS A 655 13.28 7.39 25.72
C LYS A 655 12.10 7.39 24.74
N PRO A 656 10.86 7.53 25.26
CA PRO A 656 9.72 7.81 24.40
C PRO A 656 9.99 9.03 23.50
N GLY A 657 9.76 8.86 22.20
CA GLY A 657 10.09 9.82 21.16
C GLY A 657 11.38 9.53 20.38
N ASP A 658 12.25 8.66 20.88
CA ASP A 658 13.49 8.29 20.19
C ASP A 658 13.22 7.31 19.05
N ALA A 659 14.01 7.44 17.97
CA ALA A 659 14.01 6.47 16.87
C ALA A 659 14.75 5.19 17.29
N VAL A 660 14.12 4.04 17.04
CA VAL A 660 14.68 2.72 17.30
C VAL A 660 14.79 1.92 15.99
N GLY A 661 15.92 1.25 15.78
CA GLY A 661 16.14 0.37 14.64
C GLY A 661 15.48 -1.00 14.82
N LYS A 662 15.36 -1.79 13.73
CA LYS A 662 15.00 -3.21 13.82
C LYS A 662 16.06 -3.94 14.64
N GLY A 663 15.63 -4.76 15.58
CA GLY A 663 16.52 -5.51 16.48
C GLY A 663 17.11 -4.69 17.63
N ALA A 664 16.77 -3.37 17.73
CA ALA A 664 17.18 -2.56 18.86
C ALA A 664 16.57 -3.12 20.15
N GLU A 665 17.42 -3.50 21.11
CA GLU A 665 16.99 -4.01 22.41
C GLU A 665 16.43 -2.86 23.25
N VAL A 666 15.24 -3.03 23.80
CA VAL A 666 14.56 -2.02 24.64
C VAL A 666 14.38 -2.54 26.06
N VAL A 667 14.04 -3.81 26.22
CA VAL A 667 13.85 -4.45 27.52
C VAL A 667 14.69 -5.72 27.59
N LEU A 668 15.50 -5.83 28.63
CA LEU A 668 16.28 -7.02 28.95
C LEU A 668 15.61 -7.78 30.08
N LEU A 669 15.44 -9.08 29.94
CA LEU A 669 14.96 -9.97 31.01
C LEU A 669 16.18 -10.65 31.66
N GLU A 670 16.05 -11.00 32.95
CA GLU A 670 17.06 -11.79 33.65
C GLU A 670 17.28 -13.14 32.93
N PRO A 671 18.52 -13.65 32.87
CA PRO A 671 18.77 -14.98 32.30
C PRO A 671 17.95 -16.06 33.00
N GLU A 672 17.52 -17.07 32.26
CA GLU A 672 16.97 -18.29 32.88
C GLU A 672 18.05 -18.97 33.73
N ASN A 673 17.74 -19.23 35.03
CA ASN A 673 18.61 -20.01 35.91
C ASN A 673 18.60 -21.49 35.55
#